data_038881144e4d2ae6112f490ee3857039
#
_entry.id   038881144e4d2ae6112f490ee3857039
#
_cell.length_a   1.000
_cell.length_b   1.000
_cell.length_c   1.000
_cell.angle_alpha   90.00
_cell.angle_beta   90.00
_cell.angle_gamma   90.00
#
_symmetry.space_group_name_H-M   'P 1'
#
loop_
_entity.id
_entity.type
_entity.pdbx_description
1 polymer ?
#
loop_
_entity_poly.entity_id
_entity_poly.type
_entity_poly.pdbx_seq_one_letter_code
_entity_poly.pdbx_strand_id
1 'polypeptide(L)'
;MGKPFATYREWQPGSEYHGLSAERITLNEKTLWKGGPNTAKGAEYYWNVNKQSSGVLKEIRQAFLDGDSKKAGYLTQENFNGLGAYEEKDETPFRFGAFTTMGELYVETGLSEINMSNYRRILSLDSAMAVVQFYKDGIRYQRKYFISYPDSVMVMKFTADKGGKQNLVLSYCPNNEAKSHLEADGNDGLVYTGVLNNNGMKFAFRIKAIHKGGTLKAENDRIIVKDADEVVFLLTADTDYKMNFAPDFKDPKAYVGNDPSQTTLAMMDNALKKGYDELYRNHEADYTALFNRVRFEINPEIGTPNLPTYKRLASYKKGVPDYQLEQLYYQFGRYLLIASSRPGNMPANLQGLWHNNTDGPWRVDYHNNINIQMNYWPACPTNLSECTWPLIDFIRSLVKPGEKTAQAYFNARGWTASISANIFGFTAPLSSKSMAWNLNPTVGPWLATHIWEYYDYTRDTKFLKEIGYELIKSSAQFAVDHLWHKPDGTYTAAPSTSPEHGPVDEGVTFAHAVVREILLDAIQASKVLGTDAKERKQWENVLTKLVPYRIGRYGQLLEWSTDIDDPKDEHRHVNHLFGLHPGHTISPVTTPELAQAARVVLEHRGDGATGWSMGWKLNQWARLQDGNHAYKLYGNLLKNGTLDNLWDTHAPFQIDGNFGGTAGITEMLLQSHMGFIQLLPALPDAWANGSISGICAKGNFEVSISWKEGQLEKAIIHSKSGIPCNVRYGDKTLKFKTVKGKKYEITLKGDKLAVL
;
A
#
# COMPACT_ATOMS: atom_id res chain seq x y z
N MET A 1 -4.33 2.32 15.49
CA MET A 1 -4.60 0.98 16.04
C MET A 1 -4.67 -0.05 14.95
N GLY A 2 -3.97 -1.17 15.12
CA GLY A 2 -4.09 -2.30 14.24
C GLY A 2 -5.46 -2.95 14.38
N LYS A 3 -6.01 -3.51 13.30
CA LYS A 3 -7.19 -4.36 13.40
C LYS A 3 -6.81 -5.67 14.09
N PRO A 4 -7.62 -6.15 15.05
CA PRO A 4 -7.45 -7.50 15.51
C PRO A 4 -7.77 -8.42 14.36
N PHE A 5 -6.88 -9.29 14.08
CA PHE A 5 -7.13 -10.45 13.26
C PHE A 5 -7.13 -11.65 14.17
N ALA A 6 -8.22 -12.40 14.12
CA ALA A 6 -8.07 -13.81 14.28
C ALA A 6 -7.15 -14.21 13.11
N THR A 7 -5.85 -14.20 13.33
CA THR A 7 -4.94 -14.72 12.34
C THR A 7 -5.31 -16.16 12.12
N TYR A 8 -5.81 -16.41 10.96
CA TYR A 8 -6.00 -17.73 10.45
C TYR A 8 -4.60 -18.33 10.29
N ARG A 9 -4.09 -18.99 11.32
CA ARG A 9 -3.22 -20.12 11.03
C ARG A 9 -4.10 -21.06 10.20
N GLU A 10 -3.61 -21.44 9.03
CA GLU A 10 -4.21 -22.50 8.26
C GLU A 10 -4.72 -23.57 9.22
N TRP A 11 -6.02 -23.84 9.16
CA TRP A 11 -6.62 -24.87 9.95
C TRP A 11 -5.91 -26.17 9.60
N GLN A 12 -4.95 -26.57 10.42
CA GLN A 12 -4.39 -27.92 10.35
C GLN A 12 -5.24 -28.80 11.25
N PRO A 13 -5.82 -29.89 10.71
CA PRO A 13 -6.48 -30.89 11.53
C PRO A 13 -5.54 -31.34 12.65
N GLY A 14 -5.93 -31.11 13.90
CA GLY A 14 -5.10 -31.39 15.07
C GLY A 14 -4.44 -30.20 15.76
N SER A 15 -4.67 -28.95 15.33
CA SER A 15 -4.25 -27.79 16.12
C SER A 15 -5.16 -27.63 17.35
N GLU A 16 -4.57 -27.41 18.51
CA GLU A 16 -5.29 -27.34 19.81
C GLU A 16 -6.25 -26.14 19.96
N TYR A 17 -6.34 -25.25 18.96
CA TYR A 17 -7.17 -24.04 18.98
C TYR A 17 -8.25 -24.10 17.91
N HIS A 18 -9.37 -24.70 18.27
CA HIS A 18 -10.60 -24.64 17.48
C HIS A 18 -11.28 -23.31 17.82
N GLY A 19 -11.68 -22.52 16.80
CA GLY A 19 -12.34 -21.22 16.97
C GLY A 19 -13.68 -21.27 17.72
N LEU A 20 -14.09 -22.42 18.23
CA LEU A 20 -15.22 -22.62 19.12
C LEU A 20 -14.77 -22.50 20.58
N SER A 21 -13.74 -23.23 20.98
CA SER A 21 -13.23 -23.27 22.36
C SER A 21 -12.47 -22.01 22.74
N ALA A 22 -11.83 -21.36 21.78
CA ALA A 22 -11.11 -20.11 21.99
C ALA A 22 -11.05 -19.24 20.72
N GLU A 23 -11.11 -17.92 20.91
CA GLU A 23 -10.69 -16.96 19.90
C GLU A 23 -9.24 -16.54 20.17
N ARG A 24 -8.41 -16.53 19.16
CA ARG A 24 -7.04 -16.02 19.20
C ARG A 24 -6.94 -14.76 18.33
N ILE A 25 -6.47 -13.67 18.90
CA ILE A 25 -6.42 -12.36 18.27
C ILE A 25 -5.02 -11.79 18.40
N THR A 26 -4.29 -11.69 17.30
CA THR A 26 -2.99 -11.01 17.28
C THR A 26 -3.20 -9.51 17.29
N LEU A 27 -2.55 -8.82 18.20
CA LEU A 27 -2.61 -7.36 18.32
C LEU A 27 -1.47 -6.71 17.54
N ASN A 28 -1.83 -5.85 16.59
CA ASN A 28 -0.90 -5.02 15.84
C ASN A 28 -1.21 -3.55 16.07
N GLU A 29 -0.16 -2.79 16.32
CA GLU A 29 -0.18 -1.33 16.31
C GLU A 29 0.87 -0.85 15.30
N LYS A 30 0.50 0.04 14.38
CA LYS A 30 1.32 0.39 13.20
C LYS A 30 2.67 0.98 13.50
N THR A 31 2.82 1.57 14.68
CA THR A 31 4.06 2.23 15.09
C THR A 31 4.92 1.39 16.03
N LEU A 32 4.51 0.15 16.32
CA LEU A 32 5.33 -0.75 17.11
C LEU A 32 6.42 -1.40 16.25
N TRP A 33 7.63 -0.85 16.34
CA TRP A 33 8.78 -1.26 15.54
C TRP A 33 10.02 -1.48 16.40
N LYS A 34 10.78 -2.51 16.05
CA LYS A 34 12.16 -2.70 16.52
C LYS A 34 13.10 -1.77 15.74
N GLY A 35 14.31 -1.56 16.23
CA GLY A 35 15.35 -0.75 15.55
C GLY A 35 15.22 0.75 15.80
N GLY A 36 15.83 1.54 14.93
CA GLY A 36 15.79 2.98 15.01
C GLY A 36 16.91 3.63 15.84
N PRO A 37 16.83 4.96 16.10
CA PRO A 37 17.92 5.74 16.69
C PRO A 37 18.31 5.32 18.11
N ASN A 38 17.38 4.79 18.90
CA ASN A 38 17.65 4.36 20.29
C ASN A 38 18.59 3.15 20.39
N THR A 39 18.88 2.48 19.27
CA THR A 39 19.85 1.38 19.21
C THR A 39 21.25 1.85 18.84
N ALA A 40 21.41 3.09 18.40
CA ALA A 40 22.69 3.65 17.99
C ALA A 40 23.61 3.91 19.20
N LYS A 41 24.90 3.61 19.02
CA LYS A 41 25.96 4.00 19.94
C LYS A 41 26.65 5.23 19.35
N GLY A 42 26.48 6.39 19.93
CA GLY A 42 27.12 7.62 19.47
C GLY A 42 26.18 8.81 19.38
N ALA A 43 26.71 9.92 18.92
CA ALA A 43 26.01 11.20 18.93
C ALA A 43 25.03 11.39 17.77
N GLU A 44 25.17 10.61 16.70
CA GLU A 44 24.33 10.73 15.50
C GLU A 44 23.70 9.38 15.16
N TYR A 45 22.39 9.32 15.03
CA TYR A 45 21.72 8.11 14.60
C TYR A 45 21.53 8.00 13.08
N TYR A 46 21.95 9.02 12.32
CA TYR A 46 21.95 8.93 10.86
C TYR A 46 23.21 8.19 10.37
N TRP A 47 23.25 6.96 10.47
CA TRP A 47 24.32 6.06 10.78
C TRP A 47 24.58 5.02 9.69
N ASN A 48 23.62 4.73 8.82
CA ASN A 48 23.82 3.79 7.73
C ASN A 48 24.35 4.45 6.45
N VAL A 49 24.65 5.75 6.53
CA VAL A 49 25.10 6.52 5.38
C VAL A 49 26.61 6.40 5.22
N ASN A 50 27.05 5.92 4.06
CA ASN A 50 28.45 6.00 3.69
C ASN A 50 28.77 7.41 3.18
N LYS A 51 29.30 8.24 4.07
CA LYS A 51 29.57 9.66 3.81
C LYS A 51 30.62 9.91 2.71
N GLN A 52 31.35 8.90 2.26
CA GLN A 52 32.42 9.02 1.27
C GLN A 52 31.99 8.58 -0.13
N SER A 53 30.79 8.04 -0.30
CA SER A 53 30.31 7.44 -1.56
C SER A 53 30.39 8.40 -2.73
N SER A 54 30.01 9.66 -2.57
CA SER A 54 30.05 10.65 -3.65
C SER A 54 31.46 10.96 -4.16
N GLY A 55 32.51 10.71 -3.35
CA GLY A 55 33.89 10.94 -3.73
C GLY A 55 34.39 10.10 -4.90
N VAL A 56 33.78 8.90 -5.11
CA VAL A 56 34.16 7.96 -6.19
C VAL A 56 33.30 8.09 -7.43
N LEU A 57 32.27 8.96 -7.45
CA LEU A 57 31.37 9.11 -8.59
C LEU A 57 32.11 9.44 -9.90
N LYS A 58 33.12 10.31 -9.82
CA LYS A 58 33.92 10.70 -11.01
C LYS A 58 34.65 9.48 -11.58
N GLU A 59 35.22 8.64 -10.73
CA GLU A 59 35.94 7.43 -11.17
C GLU A 59 34.99 6.38 -11.76
N ILE A 60 33.82 6.18 -11.16
CA ILE A 60 32.76 5.28 -11.68
C ILE A 60 32.34 5.75 -13.08
N ARG A 61 32.04 7.05 -13.23
CA ARG A 61 31.61 7.63 -14.51
C ARG A 61 32.74 7.57 -15.56
N GLN A 62 33.99 7.73 -15.16
CA GLN A 62 35.14 7.56 -16.06
C GLN A 62 35.28 6.11 -16.51
N ALA A 63 35.10 5.13 -15.62
CA ALA A 63 35.14 3.72 -15.98
C ALA A 63 34.08 3.36 -17.03
N PHE A 64 32.87 3.94 -16.96
CA PHE A 64 31.87 3.80 -18.02
C PHE A 64 32.32 4.41 -19.36
N LEU A 65 32.95 5.61 -19.35
CA LEU A 65 33.51 6.22 -20.58
C LEU A 65 34.62 5.37 -21.20
N ASP A 66 35.42 4.72 -20.38
CA ASP A 66 36.50 3.83 -20.81
C ASP A 66 35.99 2.46 -21.29
N GLY A 67 34.69 2.21 -21.22
CA GLY A 67 34.05 0.93 -21.57
C GLY A 67 34.25 -0.17 -20.55
N ASP A 68 34.77 0.15 -19.35
CA ASP A 68 35.02 -0.82 -18.27
C ASP A 68 33.85 -0.84 -17.26
N SER A 69 32.73 -1.39 -17.69
CA SER A 69 31.53 -1.57 -16.87
C SER A 69 31.78 -2.46 -15.64
N LYS A 70 32.74 -3.40 -15.72
CA LYS A 70 33.11 -4.25 -14.57
C LYS A 70 33.76 -3.42 -13.47
N LYS A 71 34.72 -2.55 -13.82
CA LYS A 71 35.32 -1.62 -12.87
C LYS A 71 34.29 -0.68 -12.26
N ALA A 72 33.40 -0.12 -13.08
CA ALA A 72 32.32 0.75 -12.62
C ALA A 72 31.39 0.02 -11.62
N GLY A 73 30.99 -1.22 -11.92
CA GLY A 73 30.19 -2.07 -11.05
C GLY A 73 30.89 -2.38 -9.72
N TYR A 74 32.18 -2.75 -9.76
CA TYR A 74 32.98 -3.00 -8.57
C TYR A 74 33.09 -1.75 -7.67
N LEU A 75 33.46 -0.61 -8.24
CA LEU A 75 33.57 0.64 -7.49
C LEU A 75 32.23 1.06 -6.86
N THR A 76 31.13 0.81 -7.58
CA THR A 76 29.79 1.09 -7.06
C THR A 76 29.48 0.17 -5.89
N GLN A 77 29.73 -1.13 -6.02
CA GLN A 77 29.49 -2.11 -4.95
C GLN A 77 30.28 -1.78 -3.68
N GLU A 78 31.54 -1.44 -3.80
CA GLU A 78 32.39 -1.13 -2.64
C GLU A 78 32.02 0.19 -1.93
N ASN A 79 31.46 1.16 -2.65
CA ASN A 79 31.28 2.50 -2.12
C ASN A 79 29.83 2.94 -1.94
N PHE A 80 28.85 2.31 -2.62
CA PHE A 80 27.45 2.73 -2.57
C PHE A 80 26.58 1.85 -1.66
N ASN A 81 27.19 0.98 -0.88
CA ASN A 81 26.53 0.28 0.20
C ASN A 81 26.30 1.20 1.41
N GLY A 82 25.28 0.88 2.20
CA GLY A 82 25.16 1.36 3.56
C GLY A 82 26.22 0.72 4.49
N LEU A 83 26.36 1.27 5.69
CA LEU A 83 27.35 0.84 6.67
C LEU A 83 26.91 -0.33 7.57
N GLY A 84 25.94 -1.11 7.12
CA GLY A 84 25.44 -2.28 7.82
C GLY A 84 23.98 -2.15 8.25
N ALA A 85 23.52 -3.08 9.09
CA ALA A 85 22.29 -2.96 9.86
C ALA A 85 20.98 -3.52 9.28
N TYR A 86 20.99 -4.28 8.22
CA TYR A 86 19.76 -4.97 7.81
C TYR A 86 19.49 -6.23 8.62
N GLU A 87 20.53 -6.97 8.99
CA GLU A 87 20.39 -8.21 9.77
C GLU A 87 20.61 -7.99 11.27
N GLU A 88 19.79 -8.64 12.11
CA GLU A 88 19.88 -8.52 13.58
C GLU A 88 21.18 -9.04 14.19
N LYS A 89 21.88 -9.92 13.47
CA LYS A 89 23.15 -10.49 13.89
C LYS A 89 24.33 -9.55 13.70
N ASP A 90 24.11 -8.42 13.05
CA ASP A 90 25.14 -7.43 12.83
C ASP A 90 25.43 -6.67 14.13
N GLU A 91 26.68 -6.67 14.58
CA GLU A 91 27.16 -5.95 15.77
C GLU A 91 27.25 -4.42 15.54
N THR A 92 26.74 -3.93 14.40
CA THR A 92 26.75 -2.50 14.12
C THR A 92 25.93 -1.73 15.18
N PRO A 93 26.30 -0.49 15.47
CA PRO A 93 25.59 0.32 16.48
C PRO A 93 24.16 0.67 16.07
N PHE A 94 23.78 0.45 14.82
CA PHE A 94 22.45 0.70 14.29
C PHE A 94 21.77 -0.57 13.81
N ARG A 95 20.47 -0.63 14.04
CA ARG A 95 19.61 -1.71 13.51
C ARG A 95 18.44 -1.12 12.74
N PHE A 96 18.24 -1.61 11.51
CA PHE A 96 17.09 -1.22 10.69
C PHE A 96 15.77 -1.54 11.39
N GLY A 97 15.71 -2.69 12.05
CA GLY A 97 14.56 -3.15 12.79
C GLY A 97 13.49 -3.82 11.92
N ALA A 98 12.32 -3.99 12.50
CA ALA A 98 11.18 -4.63 11.86
C ALA A 98 9.87 -4.17 12.50
N PHE A 99 8.78 -4.22 11.76
CA PHE A 99 7.45 -4.17 12.32
C PHE A 99 7.21 -5.42 13.17
N THR A 100 6.59 -5.28 14.36
CA THR A 100 6.36 -6.39 15.30
C THR A 100 4.97 -6.35 15.90
N THR A 101 4.54 -7.47 16.52
CA THR A 101 3.24 -7.57 17.19
C THR A 101 3.33 -7.11 18.63
N MET A 102 2.20 -6.68 19.20
CA MET A 102 2.09 -6.46 20.65
C MET A 102 1.99 -7.79 21.42
N GLY A 103 1.56 -8.86 20.77
CA GLY A 103 1.27 -10.17 21.36
C GLY A 103 -0.13 -10.65 20.98
N GLU A 104 -0.68 -11.58 21.74
CA GLU A 104 -1.92 -12.27 21.37
C GLU A 104 -2.92 -12.30 22.54
N LEU A 105 -4.18 -11.99 22.23
CA LEU A 105 -5.30 -12.22 23.13
C LEU A 105 -5.92 -13.59 22.86
N TYR A 106 -6.32 -14.24 23.94
CA TYR A 106 -7.12 -15.45 23.92
C TYR A 106 -8.44 -15.18 24.64
N VAL A 107 -9.55 -15.56 24.04
CA VAL A 107 -10.87 -15.57 24.67
C VAL A 107 -11.37 -16.99 24.68
N GLU A 108 -11.11 -17.71 25.78
CA GLU A 108 -11.55 -19.07 25.97
C GLU A 108 -13.02 -19.08 26.34
N THR A 109 -13.79 -20.02 25.78
CA THR A 109 -15.25 -20.11 25.96
C THR A 109 -15.67 -21.39 26.64
N GLY A 110 -14.78 -22.36 26.79
CA GLY A 110 -15.09 -23.69 27.33
C GLY A 110 -16.05 -24.52 26.45
N LEU A 111 -16.42 -24.03 25.26
CA LEU A 111 -17.33 -24.75 24.38
C LEU A 111 -16.58 -25.83 23.59
N SER A 112 -17.22 -27.00 23.44
CA SER A 112 -16.71 -28.11 22.63
C SER A 112 -17.45 -28.19 21.30
N GLU A 113 -16.87 -28.87 20.31
CA GLU A 113 -17.48 -29.08 18.99
C GLU A 113 -18.66 -30.10 18.98
N ILE A 114 -18.83 -30.86 20.07
CA ILE A 114 -19.94 -31.83 20.19
C ILE A 114 -21.27 -31.06 20.10
N ASN A 115 -22.21 -31.57 19.27
CA ASN A 115 -23.50 -30.93 18.98
C ASN A 115 -23.41 -29.49 18.43
N MET A 116 -22.32 -29.15 17.76
CA MET A 116 -22.19 -27.89 17.02
C MET A 116 -22.79 -28.02 15.62
N SER A 117 -23.44 -26.96 15.15
CA SER A 117 -23.95 -26.89 13.78
C SER A 117 -23.88 -25.46 13.24
N ASN A 118 -23.95 -25.33 11.92
CA ASN A 118 -23.99 -24.04 11.20
C ASN A 118 -22.89 -23.05 11.59
N TYR A 119 -21.67 -23.56 11.83
CA TYR A 119 -20.52 -22.68 12.11
C TYR A 119 -20.16 -21.84 10.88
N ARG A 120 -20.09 -20.52 11.07
CA ARG A 120 -19.72 -19.56 10.01
C ARG A 120 -18.78 -18.50 10.58
N ARG A 121 -17.75 -18.17 9.79
CA ARG A 121 -16.95 -16.96 9.95
C ARG A 121 -17.22 -16.04 8.75
N ILE A 122 -17.57 -14.80 9.02
CA ILE A 122 -18.01 -13.82 8.03
C ILE A 122 -17.22 -12.55 8.24
N LEU A 123 -16.62 -12.03 7.18
CA LEU A 123 -16.19 -10.64 7.10
C LEU A 123 -17.17 -9.89 6.21
N SER A 124 -18.00 -9.04 6.80
CA SER A 124 -18.88 -8.15 6.04
C SER A 124 -18.08 -6.96 5.53
N LEU A 125 -17.92 -6.86 4.21
CA LEU A 125 -17.28 -5.70 3.61
C LEU A 125 -18.15 -4.44 3.68
N ASP A 126 -19.47 -4.59 3.70
CA ASP A 126 -20.41 -3.46 3.79
C ASP A 126 -20.33 -2.72 5.13
N SER A 127 -19.89 -3.38 6.19
CA SER A 127 -19.81 -2.81 7.54
C SER A 127 -18.44 -2.93 8.20
N ALA A 128 -17.45 -3.48 7.52
CA ALA A 128 -16.12 -3.81 8.08
C ALA A 128 -16.20 -4.54 9.44
N MET A 129 -17.12 -5.48 9.54
CA MET A 129 -17.38 -6.26 10.75
C MET A 129 -17.03 -7.73 10.53
N ALA A 130 -16.24 -8.31 11.44
CA ALA A 130 -16.04 -9.75 11.49
C ALA A 130 -17.08 -10.38 12.43
N VAL A 131 -17.69 -11.45 11.99
CA VAL A 131 -18.75 -12.16 12.73
C VAL A 131 -18.44 -13.65 12.76
N VAL A 132 -18.53 -14.25 13.95
CA VAL A 132 -18.56 -15.70 14.13
C VAL A 132 -19.94 -16.06 14.66
N GLN A 133 -20.61 -17.02 14.04
CA GLN A 133 -21.89 -17.53 14.51
C GLN A 133 -21.98 -19.05 14.37
N PHE A 134 -22.65 -19.69 15.29
CA PHE A 134 -22.88 -21.12 15.31
C PHE A 134 -24.02 -21.48 16.27
N TYR A 135 -24.50 -22.72 16.16
CA TYR A 135 -25.38 -23.31 17.15
C TYR A 135 -24.63 -24.36 17.96
N LYS A 136 -24.80 -24.34 19.27
CA LYS A 136 -24.29 -25.35 20.20
C LYS A 136 -25.41 -25.78 21.14
N ASP A 137 -25.73 -27.08 21.12
CA ASP A 137 -26.85 -27.65 21.90
C ASP A 137 -28.18 -26.87 21.67
N GLY A 138 -28.44 -26.46 20.43
CA GLY A 138 -29.65 -25.72 20.02
C GLY A 138 -29.62 -24.23 20.38
N ILE A 139 -28.59 -23.72 21.04
CA ILE A 139 -28.42 -22.31 21.40
C ILE A 139 -27.58 -21.64 20.31
N ARG A 140 -28.04 -20.50 19.80
CA ARG A 140 -27.31 -19.68 18.83
C ARG A 140 -26.33 -18.77 19.58
N TYR A 141 -25.06 -18.88 19.24
CA TYR A 141 -24.00 -17.98 19.69
C TYR A 141 -23.57 -17.05 18.55
N GLN A 142 -23.25 -15.79 18.91
CA GLN A 142 -22.72 -14.81 17.97
C GLN A 142 -21.59 -14.01 18.63
N ARG A 143 -20.50 -13.82 17.90
CA ARG A 143 -19.36 -12.98 18.26
C ARG A 143 -19.19 -11.93 17.16
N LYS A 144 -19.04 -10.66 17.52
CA LYS A 144 -18.85 -9.54 16.59
C LYS A 144 -17.61 -8.77 16.95
N TYR A 145 -16.84 -8.41 15.93
CA TYR A 145 -15.58 -7.70 16.08
C TYR A 145 -15.51 -6.55 15.08
N PHE A 146 -15.15 -5.37 15.55
CA PHE A 146 -14.83 -4.22 14.70
C PHE A 146 -13.82 -3.29 15.39
N ILE A 147 -13.17 -2.42 14.61
CA ILE A 147 -12.33 -1.34 15.14
C ILE A 147 -12.91 -0.03 14.63
N SER A 148 -13.34 0.81 15.56
CA SER A 148 -13.79 2.17 15.27
C SER A 148 -12.58 3.09 15.10
N TYR A 149 -12.36 3.58 13.87
CA TYR A 149 -11.31 4.58 13.60
C TYR A 149 -11.59 5.90 14.35
N PRO A 150 -12.81 6.49 14.31
CA PRO A 150 -13.07 7.74 14.99
C PRO A 150 -13.00 7.65 16.52
N ASP A 151 -13.21 6.46 17.08
CA ASP A 151 -13.19 6.25 18.55
C ASP A 151 -11.88 5.64 19.04
N SER A 152 -10.99 5.24 18.14
CA SER A 152 -9.70 4.62 18.44
C SER A 152 -9.83 3.40 19.39
N VAL A 153 -10.85 2.57 19.20
CA VAL A 153 -11.15 1.41 20.04
C VAL A 153 -11.50 0.18 19.22
N MET A 154 -10.99 -0.95 19.64
CA MET A 154 -11.46 -2.26 19.22
C MET A 154 -12.61 -2.73 20.10
N VAL A 155 -13.63 -3.29 19.49
CA VAL A 155 -14.82 -3.78 20.14
C VAL A 155 -15.04 -5.25 19.82
N MET A 156 -15.22 -6.07 20.84
CA MET A 156 -15.54 -7.49 20.74
C MET A 156 -16.81 -7.78 21.53
N LYS A 157 -17.87 -8.23 20.89
CA LYS A 157 -19.16 -8.52 21.53
C LYS A 157 -19.53 -9.99 21.42
N PHE A 158 -19.87 -10.61 22.53
CA PHE A 158 -20.26 -12.00 22.66
C PHE A 158 -21.70 -12.09 23.16
N THR A 159 -22.56 -12.82 22.44
CA THR A 159 -23.97 -12.98 22.77
C THR A 159 -24.45 -14.41 22.52
N ALA A 160 -25.55 -14.80 23.17
CA ALA A 160 -26.31 -15.99 22.86
C ALA A 160 -27.81 -15.65 22.85
N ASP A 161 -28.63 -16.44 22.17
CA ASP A 161 -30.10 -16.29 22.15
C ASP A 161 -30.79 -16.83 23.42
N LYS A 162 -29.98 -17.33 24.36
CA LYS A 162 -30.44 -17.77 25.70
C LYS A 162 -29.56 -17.10 26.75
N GLY A 163 -30.17 -16.52 27.78
CA GLY A 163 -29.48 -15.86 28.88
C GLY A 163 -28.57 -16.80 29.70
N GLY A 164 -27.56 -16.24 30.35
CA GLY A 164 -26.63 -16.96 31.22
C GLY A 164 -25.70 -17.91 30.47
N LYS A 165 -25.38 -17.67 29.18
CA LYS A 165 -24.62 -18.61 28.35
C LYS A 165 -23.21 -18.14 28.00
N GLN A 166 -22.83 -16.92 28.40
CA GLN A 166 -21.47 -16.46 28.20
C GLN A 166 -20.61 -16.82 29.41
N ASN A 167 -19.71 -17.80 29.22
CA ASN A 167 -18.67 -18.18 30.16
C ASN A 167 -17.35 -17.98 29.44
N LEU A 168 -16.60 -16.92 29.78
CA LEU A 168 -15.43 -16.48 29.03
C LEU A 168 -14.24 -16.27 29.97
N VAL A 169 -13.06 -16.65 29.51
CA VAL A 169 -11.80 -16.27 30.13
C VAL A 169 -10.96 -15.54 29.09
N LEU A 170 -10.77 -14.24 29.28
CA LEU A 170 -9.85 -13.47 28.45
C LEU A 170 -8.48 -13.46 29.12
N SER A 171 -7.46 -13.88 28.38
CA SER A 171 -6.05 -13.87 28.78
C SER A 171 -5.16 -13.29 27.68
N TYR A 172 -3.91 -13.02 28.01
CA TYR A 172 -2.96 -12.41 27.07
C TYR A 172 -1.61 -13.14 27.09
N CYS A 173 -1.07 -13.40 25.89
CA CYS A 173 0.29 -13.90 25.70
C CYS A 173 1.16 -12.75 25.14
N PRO A 174 2.15 -12.27 25.90
CA PRO A 174 2.96 -11.12 25.51
C PRO A 174 3.92 -11.43 24.37
N ASN A 175 4.35 -10.36 23.69
CA ASN A 175 5.53 -10.42 22.83
C ASN A 175 6.78 -10.71 23.70
N ASN A 176 7.49 -11.79 23.37
CA ASN A 176 8.67 -12.25 24.13
C ASN A 176 9.91 -11.35 23.95
N GLU A 177 9.88 -10.38 23.05
CA GLU A 177 10.95 -9.40 22.82
C GLU A 177 10.77 -8.11 23.65
N ALA A 178 9.82 -8.10 24.59
CA ALA A 178 9.53 -6.96 25.44
C ALA A 178 9.64 -7.30 26.92
N LYS A 179 10.15 -6.36 27.72
CA LYS A 179 9.90 -6.36 29.15
C LYS A 179 8.50 -5.83 29.37
N SER A 180 7.68 -6.57 30.08
CA SER A 180 6.26 -6.28 30.17
C SER A 180 5.72 -6.43 31.59
N HIS A 181 4.65 -5.69 31.84
CA HIS A 181 3.86 -5.78 33.06
C HIS A 181 2.38 -5.83 32.68
N LEU A 182 1.66 -6.81 33.23
CA LEU A 182 0.22 -6.98 33.10
C LEU A 182 -0.40 -6.98 34.49
N GLU A 183 -1.41 -6.17 34.68
CA GLU A 183 -2.12 -6.10 35.98
C GLU A 183 -3.61 -5.87 35.76
N ALA A 184 -4.39 -6.17 36.80
CA ALA A 184 -5.81 -5.84 36.83
C ALA A 184 -6.03 -4.32 36.89
N ASP A 185 -6.95 -3.82 36.09
CA ASP A 185 -7.40 -2.43 36.06
C ASP A 185 -8.84 -2.36 36.60
N GLY A 186 -8.95 -2.27 37.91
CA GLY A 186 -10.21 -2.44 38.64
C GLY A 186 -10.69 -3.90 38.64
N ASN A 187 -12.00 -4.09 38.78
CA ASN A 187 -12.61 -5.43 38.77
C ASN A 187 -13.02 -5.91 37.40
N ASP A 188 -12.90 -5.06 36.37
CA ASP A 188 -13.47 -5.23 35.03
C ASP A 188 -12.47 -5.11 33.90
N GLY A 189 -11.19 -4.92 34.16
CA GLY A 189 -10.21 -4.66 33.15
C GLY A 189 -8.81 -5.16 33.43
N LEU A 190 -7.98 -5.07 32.40
CA LEU A 190 -6.53 -5.30 32.45
C LEU A 190 -5.81 -4.13 31.79
N VAL A 191 -4.64 -3.77 32.32
CA VAL A 191 -3.69 -2.87 31.70
C VAL A 191 -2.37 -3.60 31.45
N TYR A 192 -1.85 -3.43 30.27
CA TYR A 192 -0.55 -3.95 29.87
C TYR A 192 0.37 -2.80 29.49
N THR A 193 1.58 -2.86 29.99
CA THR A 193 2.67 -1.96 29.56
C THR A 193 3.88 -2.78 29.15
N GLY A 194 4.49 -2.42 28.04
CA GLY A 194 5.65 -3.08 27.48
C GLY A 194 6.73 -2.11 27.07
N VAL A 195 7.97 -2.59 27.10
CA VAL A 195 9.14 -1.89 26.61
C VAL A 195 9.94 -2.86 25.73
N LEU A 196 10.07 -2.58 24.44
CA LEU A 196 10.87 -3.43 23.56
C LEU A 196 12.33 -3.47 24.02
N ASN A 197 12.91 -4.68 24.10
CA ASN A 197 14.28 -4.89 24.54
C ASN A 197 15.31 -4.28 23.61
N ASN A 198 14.97 -4.21 22.32
CA ASN A 198 15.88 -3.80 21.24
C ASN A 198 16.13 -2.28 21.24
N ASN A 199 15.09 -1.46 21.38
CA ASN A 199 15.17 -0.01 21.22
C ASN A 199 14.55 0.81 22.35
N GLY A 200 13.96 0.15 23.34
CA GLY A 200 13.32 0.82 24.47
C GLY A 200 11.98 1.50 24.14
N MET A 201 11.40 1.23 22.96
CA MET A 201 10.08 1.75 22.59
C MET A 201 9.02 1.24 23.57
N LYS A 202 8.24 2.16 24.11
CA LYS A 202 7.15 1.85 25.03
C LYS A 202 5.86 1.62 24.26
N PHE A 203 5.06 0.68 24.74
CA PHE A 203 3.71 0.47 24.25
C PHE A 203 2.78 0.04 25.39
N ALA A 204 1.51 0.32 25.22
CA ALA A 204 0.49 -0.06 26.17
C ALA A 204 -0.81 -0.46 25.47
N PHE A 205 -1.57 -1.32 26.11
CA PHE A 205 -2.99 -1.48 25.82
C PHE A 205 -3.81 -1.59 27.09
N ARG A 206 -5.10 -1.24 27.00
CA ARG A 206 -6.09 -1.45 28.05
C ARG A 206 -7.25 -2.27 27.49
N ILE A 207 -7.77 -3.16 28.33
CA ILE A 207 -8.99 -3.89 28.04
C ILE A 207 -9.97 -3.64 29.18
N LYS A 208 -11.22 -3.33 28.84
CA LYS A 208 -12.34 -3.28 29.78
C LYS A 208 -13.44 -4.21 29.29
N ALA A 209 -14.07 -4.91 30.21
CA ALA A 209 -15.21 -5.77 29.97
C ALA A 209 -16.48 -5.18 30.54
N ILE A 210 -17.54 -5.17 29.74
CA ILE A 210 -18.89 -4.76 30.12
C ILE A 210 -19.76 -6.00 29.99
N HIS A 211 -20.61 -6.31 30.97
CA HIS A 211 -21.48 -7.48 30.96
C HIS A 211 -22.92 -7.17 31.35
N LYS A 212 -23.82 -8.01 30.88
CA LYS A 212 -25.22 -8.07 31.32
C LYS A 212 -25.48 -9.45 31.92
N GLY A 213 -26.07 -9.50 33.12
CA GLY A 213 -26.27 -10.76 33.85
C GLY A 213 -24.96 -11.39 34.33
N GLY A 214 -25.05 -12.45 35.12
CA GLY A 214 -23.89 -13.20 35.58
C GLY A 214 -22.93 -12.43 36.46
N THR A 215 -21.65 -12.84 36.43
CA THR A 215 -20.57 -12.21 37.25
C THR A 215 -19.34 -11.96 36.37
N LEU A 216 -18.57 -10.91 36.70
CA LEU A 216 -17.33 -10.55 36.07
C LEU A 216 -16.28 -10.23 37.15
N LYS A 217 -15.06 -10.72 36.92
CA LYS A 217 -13.91 -10.45 37.78
C LYS A 217 -12.63 -10.38 36.97
N ALA A 218 -11.84 -9.33 37.15
CA ALA A 218 -10.46 -9.27 36.70
C ALA A 218 -9.54 -9.78 37.82
N GLU A 219 -8.65 -10.70 37.48
CA GLU A 219 -7.67 -11.28 38.37
C GLU A 219 -6.30 -11.27 37.71
N ASN A 220 -5.32 -10.62 38.32
CA ASN A 220 -3.93 -10.59 37.88
C ASN A 220 -3.76 -10.43 36.36
N ASP A 221 -3.82 -11.55 35.60
CA ASP A 221 -3.51 -11.66 34.20
C ASP A 221 -4.72 -12.03 33.30
N ARG A 222 -5.94 -12.05 33.86
CA ARG A 222 -7.14 -12.50 33.13
C ARG A 222 -8.42 -11.81 33.55
N ILE A 223 -9.40 -11.80 32.65
CA ILE A 223 -10.77 -11.42 32.93
C ILE A 223 -11.65 -12.68 32.85
N ILE A 224 -12.36 -12.96 33.93
CA ILE A 224 -13.26 -14.13 34.03
C ILE A 224 -14.69 -13.63 34.05
N VAL A 225 -15.51 -14.15 33.15
CA VAL A 225 -16.96 -13.92 33.07
C VAL A 225 -17.69 -15.24 33.25
N LYS A 226 -18.72 -15.27 34.07
CA LYS A 226 -19.57 -16.45 34.30
C LYS A 226 -21.04 -16.11 34.16
N ASP A 227 -21.78 -16.97 33.47
CA ASP A 227 -23.24 -16.96 33.34
C ASP A 227 -23.81 -15.60 32.88
N ALA A 228 -23.06 -14.84 32.04
CA ALA A 228 -23.55 -13.60 31.50
C ALA A 228 -24.47 -13.81 30.29
N ASP A 229 -25.38 -12.87 30.05
CA ASP A 229 -26.25 -12.81 28.88
C ASP A 229 -25.51 -12.25 27.67
N GLU A 230 -24.71 -11.21 27.91
CA GLU A 230 -23.92 -10.47 26.93
C GLU A 230 -22.60 -10.02 27.57
N VAL A 231 -21.52 -10.04 26.76
CA VAL A 231 -20.21 -9.48 27.13
C VAL A 231 -19.67 -8.62 26.00
N VAL A 232 -19.19 -7.43 26.34
CA VAL A 232 -18.47 -6.54 25.41
C VAL A 232 -17.09 -6.27 25.99
N PHE A 233 -16.04 -6.60 25.23
CA PHE A 233 -14.68 -6.15 25.53
C PHE A 233 -14.34 -4.95 24.66
N LEU A 234 -13.81 -3.91 25.28
CA LEU A 234 -13.23 -2.74 24.64
C LEU A 234 -11.71 -2.80 24.80
N LEU A 235 -10.96 -2.57 23.73
CA LEU A 235 -9.50 -2.53 23.77
C LEU A 235 -8.98 -1.26 23.12
N THR A 236 -8.06 -0.57 23.79
CA THR A 236 -7.31 0.57 23.27
C THR A 236 -5.82 0.28 23.33
N ALA A 237 -5.05 0.70 22.34
CA ALA A 237 -3.62 0.44 22.26
C ALA A 237 -2.87 1.63 21.64
N ASP A 238 -1.62 1.84 22.07
CA ASP A 238 -0.76 2.90 21.56
C ASP A 238 0.72 2.60 21.84
N THR A 239 1.62 3.34 21.17
CA THR A 239 3.07 3.35 21.43
C THR A 239 3.53 4.76 21.81
N ASP A 240 4.77 4.90 22.28
CA ASP A 240 5.39 6.22 22.45
C ASP A 240 5.99 6.80 21.17
N TYR A 241 5.69 6.22 20.00
CA TYR A 241 6.17 6.74 18.73
C TYR A 241 5.53 8.09 18.38
N LYS A 242 6.37 9.01 17.89
CA LYS A 242 5.94 10.28 17.30
C LYS A 242 6.62 10.47 15.96
N MET A 243 5.83 10.59 14.89
CA MET A 243 6.35 10.97 13.58
C MET A 243 7.03 12.33 13.66
N ASN A 244 8.24 12.44 13.08
CA ASN A 244 9.04 13.66 13.10
C ASN A 244 9.48 14.03 11.68
N PHE A 245 9.08 15.21 11.21
CA PHE A 245 9.42 15.72 9.88
C PHE A 245 10.76 16.45 9.82
N ALA A 246 11.36 16.78 10.97
CA ALA A 246 12.62 17.47 11.08
C ALA A 246 13.44 16.95 12.29
N PRO A 247 13.84 15.67 12.26
CA PRO A 247 14.53 15.06 13.39
C PRO A 247 15.90 15.70 13.64
N ASP A 248 16.23 15.90 14.90
CA ASP A 248 17.62 16.13 15.30
C ASP A 248 18.37 14.80 15.25
N PHE A 249 19.33 14.69 14.34
CA PHE A 249 20.11 13.48 14.12
C PHE A 249 21.06 13.13 15.27
N LYS A 250 21.19 13.99 16.26
CA LYS A 250 21.95 13.75 17.49
C LYS A 250 21.09 13.31 18.66
N ASP A 251 19.78 13.44 18.55
CA ASP A 251 18.85 13.04 19.58
C ASP A 251 18.29 11.63 19.33
N PRO A 252 18.71 10.62 20.11
CA PRO A 252 18.19 9.26 19.98
C PRO A 252 16.69 9.17 20.33
N LYS A 253 16.11 10.20 20.94
CA LYS A 253 14.68 10.30 21.28
C LYS A 253 13.88 11.12 20.27
N ALA A 254 14.45 11.46 19.12
CA ALA A 254 13.80 12.28 18.09
C ALA A 254 12.39 11.78 17.68
N TYR A 255 12.09 10.51 17.87
CA TYR A 255 10.80 9.89 17.54
C TYR A 255 10.00 9.44 18.77
N VAL A 256 10.39 9.88 19.96
CA VAL A 256 9.67 9.57 21.22
C VAL A 256 8.63 10.65 21.49
N GLY A 257 7.40 10.22 21.68
CA GLY A 257 6.23 11.08 21.97
C GLY A 257 5.66 10.86 23.38
N ASN A 258 4.35 10.79 23.45
CA ASN A 258 3.60 10.70 24.71
C ASN A 258 3.75 9.32 25.37
N ASP A 259 3.44 9.26 26.66
CA ASP A 259 3.34 7.99 27.38
C ASP A 259 2.08 7.21 26.91
N PRO A 260 2.25 6.01 26.32
CA PRO A 260 1.12 5.24 25.79
C PRO A 260 0.14 4.78 26.88
N SER A 261 0.56 4.68 28.15
CA SER A 261 -0.34 4.36 29.26
C SER A 261 -1.39 5.44 29.48
N GLN A 262 -1.00 6.72 29.34
CA GLN A 262 -1.92 7.85 29.48
C GLN A 262 -2.84 7.97 28.26
N THR A 263 -2.28 7.78 27.06
CA THR A 263 -3.05 7.85 25.82
C THR A 263 -4.13 6.76 25.77
N THR A 264 -3.76 5.51 26.09
CA THR A 264 -4.72 4.39 26.12
C THR A 264 -5.79 4.54 27.19
N LEU A 265 -5.48 5.15 28.34
CA LEU A 265 -6.47 5.48 29.37
C LEU A 265 -7.49 6.50 28.84
N ALA A 266 -7.03 7.60 28.27
CA ALA A 266 -7.92 8.63 27.72
C ALA A 266 -8.82 8.09 26.60
N MET A 267 -8.29 7.22 25.72
CA MET A 267 -9.07 6.53 24.69
C MET A 267 -10.13 5.62 25.32
N MET A 268 -9.79 4.85 26.34
CA MET A 268 -10.69 3.94 27.02
C MET A 268 -11.83 4.69 27.71
N ASP A 269 -11.52 5.77 28.43
CA ASP A 269 -12.53 6.60 29.10
C ASP A 269 -13.54 7.19 28.12
N ASN A 270 -13.08 7.59 26.94
CA ASN A 270 -13.95 8.09 25.87
C ASN A 270 -14.82 6.98 25.27
N ALA A 271 -14.29 5.78 25.08
CA ALA A 271 -15.04 4.65 24.56
C ALA A 271 -16.11 4.16 25.54
N LEU A 272 -15.77 4.09 26.84
CA LEU A 272 -16.71 3.68 27.91
C LEU A 272 -17.91 4.62 28.01
N LYS A 273 -17.72 5.94 27.83
CA LYS A 273 -18.82 6.94 27.88
C LYS A 273 -19.84 6.73 26.76
N LYS A 274 -19.42 6.21 25.60
CA LYS A 274 -20.27 6.02 24.42
C LYS A 274 -21.04 4.70 24.47
N GLY A 275 -20.43 3.64 24.95
CA GLY A 275 -21.01 2.30 24.94
C GLY A 275 -21.09 1.68 23.54
N TYR A 276 -21.49 0.38 23.48
CA TYR A 276 -21.45 -0.43 22.26
C TYR A 276 -22.23 0.18 21.09
N ASP A 277 -23.47 0.62 21.31
CA ASP A 277 -24.35 1.05 20.22
C ASP A 277 -23.88 2.34 19.54
N GLU A 278 -23.31 3.28 20.31
CA GLU A 278 -22.74 4.50 19.75
C GLU A 278 -21.43 4.22 19.03
N LEU A 279 -20.54 3.42 19.63
CA LEU A 279 -19.30 2.98 18.98
C LEU A 279 -19.55 2.27 17.65
N TYR A 280 -20.57 1.41 17.61
CA TYR A 280 -20.95 0.73 16.36
C TYR A 280 -21.48 1.72 15.32
N ARG A 281 -22.38 2.63 15.69
CA ARG A 281 -22.88 3.68 14.77
C ARG A 281 -21.77 4.56 14.22
N ASN A 282 -20.83 4.98 15.06
CA ASN A 282 -19.69 5.79 14.64
C ASN A 282 -18.79 5.03 13.64
N HIS A 283 -18.48 3.77 13.96
CA HIS A 283 -17.72 2.89 13.08
C HIS A 283 -18.41 2.71 11.72
N GLU A 284 -19.71 2.37 11.72
CA GLU A 284 -20.47 2.13 10.51
C GLU A 284 -20.57 3.41 9.66
N ALA A 285 -20.89 4.55 10.25
CA ALA A 285 -20.98 5.82 9.55
C ALA A 285 -19.67 6.25 8.92
N ASP A 286 -18.54 6.14 9.64
CA ASP A 286 -17.22 6.46 9.12
C ASP A 286 -16.81 5.54 7.97
N TYR A 287 -16.94 4.23 8.16
CA TYR A 287 -16.51 3.26 7.17
C TYR A 287 -17.37 3.32 5.89
N THR A 288 -18.70 3.34 6.03
CA THR A 288 -19.62 3.33 4.89
C THR A 288 -19.55 4.62 4.08
N ALA A 289 -19.20 5.75 4.71
CA ALA A 289 -18.95 7.01 4.01
C ALA A 289 -17.81 6.91 2.97
N LEU A 290 -16.88 6.00 3.16
CA LEU A 290 -15.80 5.70 2.22
C LEU A 290 -16.14 4.51 1.30
N PHE A 291 -16.55 3.39 1.89
CA PHE A 291 -16.73 2.14 1.15
C PHE A 291 -17.84 2.24 0.11
N ASN A 292 -18.97 2.87 0.44
CA ASN A 292 -20.15 2.96 -0.43
C ASN A 292 -19.99 3.96 -1.59
N ARG A 293 -18.86 4.67 -1.69
CA ARG A 293 -18.61 5.59 -2.82
C ARG A 293 -18.49 4.88 -4.16
N VAL A 294 -18.03 3.62 -4.16
CA VAL A 294 -17.82 2.85 -5.38
C VAL A 294 -18.59 1.54 -5.33
N ARG A 295 -19.37 1.30 -6.39
CA ARG A 295 -20.02 0.03 -6.66
C ARG A 295 -19.52 -0.51 -7.98
N PHE A 296 -19.29 -1.82 -8.04
CA PHE A 296 -18.83 -2.53 -9.23
C PHE A 296 -19.65 -3.79 -9.42
N GLU A 297 -20.24 -3.93 -10.60
CA GLU A 297 -21.08 -5.07 -10.98
C GLU A 297 -20.71 -5.53 -12.38
N ILE A 298 -20.54 -6.83 -12.56
CA ILE A 298 -20.31 -7.48 -13.85
C ILE A 298 -21.21 -8.68 -14.01
N ASN A 299 -21.82 -8.84 -15.20
CA ASN A 299 -22.73 -9.91 -15.55
C ASN A 299 -23.76 -10.19 -14.42
N PRO A 300 -24.52 -9.19 -13.97
CA PRO A 300 -25.38 -9.30 -12.79
C PRO A 300 -26.50 -10.34 -12.95
N GLU A 301 -26.81 -10.74 -14.19
CA GLU A 301 -27.74 -11.80 -14.53
C GLU A 301 -27.25 -13.19 -14.10
N ILE A 302 -25.93 -13.35 -13.88
CA ILE A 302 -25.33 -14.62 -13.42
C ILE A 302 -25.31 -14.62 -11.89
N GLY A 303 -26.05 -15.53 -11.28
CA GLY A 303 -26.21 -15.60 -9.82
C GLY A 303 -24.91 -15.93 -9.08
N THR A 304 -24.83 -15.51 -7.81
CA THR A 304 -23.72 -15.84 -6.92
C THR A 304 -23.80 -17.30 -6.45
N PRO A 305 -22.73 -18.09 -6.58
CA PRO A 305 -22.70 -19.43 -6.00
C PRO A 305 -22.92 -19.42 -4.48
N ASN A 306 -23.84 -20.23 -3.99
CA ASN A 306 -24.11 -20.36 -2.55
C ASN A 306 -23.05 -21.24 -1.86
N LEU A 307 -21.81 -20.80 -1.89
CA LEU A 307 -20.64 -21.48 -1.33
C LEU A 307 -19.81 -20.49 -0.49
N PRO A 308 -19.10 -20.96 0.54
CA PRO A 308 -18.10 -20.16 1.23
C PRO A 308 -17.01 -19.66 0.27
N THR A 309 -16.45 -18.48 0.54
CA THR A 309 -15.47 -17.81 -0.33
C THR A 309 -14.29 -18.69 -0.72
N TYR A 310 -13.71 -19.44 0.22
CA TYR A 310 -12.58 -20.35 -0.07
C TYR A 310 -12.97 -21.49 -1.03
N LYS A 311 -14.22 -21.99 -0.99
CA LYS A 311 -14.71 -22.99 -1.95
C LYS A 311 -14.98 -22.39 -3.33
N ARG A 312 -15.48 -21.15 -3.36
CA ARG A 312 -15.62 -20.38 -4.62
C ARG A 312 -14.25 -20.17 -5.26
N LEU A 313 -13.25 -19.72 -4.50
CA LEU A 313 -11.89 -19.57 -4.98
C LEU A 313 -11.28 -20.90 -5.45
N ALA A 314 -11.50 -22.00 -4.72
CA ALA A 314 -11.03 -23.33 -5.13
C ALA A 314 -11.68 -23.79 -6.45
N SER A 315 -12.96 -23.46 -6.70
CA SER A 315 -13.63 -23.72 -7.98
C SER A 315 -13.08 -22.82 -9.11
N TYR A 316 -12.86 -21.55 -8.81
CA TYR A 316 -12.24 -20.60 -9.75
C TYR A 316 -10.84 -21.03 -10.17
N LYS A 317 -10.02 -21.53 -9.24
CA LYS A 317 -8.68 -22.09 -9.51
C LYS A 317 -8.75 -23.30 -10.48
N LYS A 318 -9.86 -24.02 -10.51
CA LYS A 318 -10.14 -25.13 -11.45
C LYS A 318 -10.74 -24.69 -12.78
N GLY A 319 -10.90 -23.37 -13.00
CA GLY A 319 -11.39 -22.80 -14.25
C GLY A 319 -12.91 -22.56 -14.29
N VAL A 320 -13.63 -22.65 -13.18
CA VAL A 320 -15.05 -22.29 -13.13
C VAL A 320 -15.18 -20.78 -12.97
N PRO A 321 -15.77 -20.03 -13.92
CA PRO A 321 -15.95 -18.59 -13.79
C PRO A 321 -16.81 -18.22 -12.58
N ASP A 322 -16.45 -17.15 -11.88
CA ASP A 322 -17.22 -16.59 -10.77
C ASP A 322 -17.06 -15.06 -10.74
N TYR A 323 -17.92 -14.38 -11.50
CA TYR A 323 -17.86 -12.92 -11.67
C TYR A 323 -18.09 -12.16 -10.36
N GLN A 324 -18.92 -12.72 -9.46
CA GLN A 324 -19.15 -12.11 -8.15
C GLN A 324 -17.97 -12.31 -7.20
N LEU A 325 -17.11 -13.33 -7.42
CA LEU A 325 -15.83 -13.45 -6.72
C LEU A 325 -14.82 -12.39 -7.22
N GLU A 326 -14.81 -12.11 -8.53
CA GLU A 326 -14.02 -11.06 -9.14
C GLU A 326 -14.40 -9.68 -8.57
N GLN A 327 -15.69 -9.36 -8.51
CA GLN A 327 -16.21 -8.14 -7.86
C GLN A 327 -15.82 -8.07 -6.38
N LEU A 328 -15.97 -9.19 -5.66
CA LEU A 328 -15.60 -9.27 -4.24
C LEU A 328 -14.11 -8.97 -4.03
N TYR A 329 -13.23 -9.51 -4.86
CA TYR A 329 -11.80 -9.27 -4.76
C TYR A 329 -11.44 -7.78 -5.00
N TYR A 330 -12.09 -7.12 -5.97
CA TYR A 330 -11.97 -5.69 -6.19
C TYR A 330 -12.37 -4.87 -4.94
N GLN A 331 -13.54 -5.15 -4.38
CA GLN A 331 -14.03 -4.46 -3.18
C GLN A 331 -13.21 -4.82 -1.93
N PHE A 332 -12.65 -6.02 -1.88
CA PHE A 332 -11.77 -6.44 -0.80
C PHE A 332 -10.48 -5.61 -0.75
N GLY A 333 -9.86 -5.30 -1.91
CA GLY A 333 -8.71 -4.38 -1.94
C GLY A 333 -9.07 -2.98 -1.44
N ARG A 334 -10.25 -2.44 -1.77
CA ARG A 334 -10.73 -1.17 -1.21
C ARG A 334 -10.93 -1.26 0.31
N TYR A 335 -11.54 -2.33 0.79
CA TYR A 335 -11.66 -2.60 2.23
C TYR A 335 -10.29 -2.64 2.92
N LEU A 336 -9.32 -3.36 2.36
CA LEU A 336 -7.97 -3.46 2.91
C LEU A 336 -7.30 -2.07 3.01
N LEU A 337 -7.46 -1.20 2.01
CA LEU A 337 -6.91 0.14 2.02
C LEU A 337 -7.55 1.03 3.11
N ILE A 338 -8.89 1.07 3.17
CA ILE A 338 -9.61 1.79 4.24
C ILE A 338 -9.18 1.30 5.61
N ALA A 339 -9.01 -0.02 5.75
CA ALA A 339 -8.65 -0.65 7.01
C ALA A 339 -7.21 -0.40 7.42
N SER A 340 -6.29 -0.23 6.49
CA SER A 340 -4.85 -0.13 6.75
C SER A 340 -4.28 1.27 6.57
N SER A 341 -4.99 2.24 6.00
CA SER A 341 -4.43 3.55 5.70
C SER A 341 -5.44 4.67 5.92
N ARG A 342 -5.36 5.31 7.09
CA ARG A 342 -6.23 6.43 7.49
C ARG A 342 -5.38 7.61 7.98
N PRO A 343 -5.82 8.86 7.76
CA PRO A 343 -5.10 10.06 8.22
C PRO A 343 -4.65 9.97 9.69
N GLY A 344 -3.46 10.48 9.99
CA GLY A 344 -2.88 10.44 11.33
C GLY A 344 -2.21 9.11 11.72
N ASN A 345 -2.11 8.16 10.79
CA ASN A 345 -1.43 6.88 10.99
C ASN A 345 -0.28 6.68 9.98
N MET A 346 0.51 5.62 10.19
CA MET A 346 1.51 5.17 9.21
C MET A 346 0.83 4.56 7.97
N PRO A 347 1.50 4.55 6.81
CA PRO A 347 0.98 3.90 5.61
C PRO A 347 0.88 2.37 5.76
N ALA A 348 0.24 1.71 4.79
CA ALA A 348 0.27 0.25 4.68
C ALA A 348 1.69 -0.22 4.36
N ASN A 349 2.26 -1.09 5.22
CA ASN A 349 3.55 -1.73 4.98
C ASN A 349 3.40 -2.96 4.05
N LEU A 350 4.44 -3.78 3.89
CA LEU A 350 4.40 -5.00 3.05
C LEU A 350 3.25 -5.96 3.37
N GLN A 351 2.74 -5.96 4.60
CA GLN A 351 1.60 -6.76 5.03
C GLN A 351 0.40 -5.89 5.44
N GLY A 352 0.38 -4.63 5.03
CA GLY A 352 -0.63 -3.65 5.41
C GLY A 352 -0.49 -3.24 6.87
N LEU A 353 -0.97 -4.09 7.75
CA LEU A 353 -0.75 -4.06 9.20
C LEU A 353 -0.96 -5.46 9.81
N TRP A 354 -1.31 -6.44 8.97
CA TRP A 354 -1.70 -7.79 9.40
C TRP A 354 -0.47 -8.69 9.49
N HIS A 355 0.17 -8.65 10.64
CA HIS A 355 1.37 -9.42 10.95
C HIS A 355 1.15 -10.29 12.19
N ASN A 356 1.70 -11.48 12.23
CA ASN A 356 1.44 -12.44 13.30
C ASN A 356 2.72 -13.01 13.95
N ASN A 357 3.87 -12.39 13.70
CA ASN A 357 5.14 -12.81 14.29
C ASN A 357 5.88 -11.62 14.90
N THR A 358 6.91 -11.88 15.69
CA THR A 358 7.81 -10.85 16.21
C THR A 358 8.82 -10.38 15.16
N ASP A 359 9.05 -11.19 14.14
CA ASP A 359 9.90 -10.89 12.99
C ASP A 359 9.30 -11.49 11.73
N GLY A 360 9.15 -10.73 10.68
CA GLY A 360 8.49 -11.14 9.45
C GLY A 360 9.36 -11.07 8.21
N PRO A 361 8.90 -11.66 7.10
CA PRO A 361 9.57 -11.57 5.82
C PRO A 361 9.87 -10.12 5.45
N TRP A 362 11.10 -9.87 4.98
CA TRP A 362 11.57 -8.51 4.63
C TRP A 362 11.34 -7.47 5.74
N ARG A 363 11.41 -7.89 7.02
CA ARG A 363 11.18 -7.01 8.19
C ARG A 363 9.78 -6.38 8.21
N VAL A 364 8.88 -6.77 7.31
CA VAL A 364 7.57 -6.12 7.08
C VAL A 364 7.73 -4.62 6.89
N ASP A 365 8.77 -4.24 6.15
CA ASP A 365 9.19 -2.84 5.96
C ASP A 365 8.33 -2.08 4.94
N TYR A 366 8.72 -0.85 4.63
CA TYR A 366 8.23 -0.09 3.51
C TYR A 366 9.18 -0.29 2.34
N HIS A 367 8.87 -1.28 1.48
CA HIS A 367 9.66 -1.57 0.30
C HIS A 367 9.32 -0.60 -0.81
N ASN A 368 10.34 0.14 -1.28
CA ASN A 368 10.14 1.34 -2.09
C ASN A 368 10.37 1.12 -3.59
N ASN A 369 10.75 -0.08 -4.04
CA ASN A 369 11.02 -0.31 -5.47
C ASN A 369 9.79 -0.73 -6.28
N ILE A 370 8.64 -0.97 -5.62
CA ILE A 370 7.31 -1.24 -6.19
C ILE A 370 6.21 -1.32 -5.11
N ASN A 371 6.47 -1.95 -3.96
CA ASN A 371 5.43 -2.46 -3.07
C ASN A 371 4.61 -1.33 -2.44
N ILE A 372 5.27 -0.37 -1.76
CA ILE A 372 4.54 0.74 -1.14
C ILE A 372 3.82 1.59 -2.20
N GLN A 373 4.40 1.76 -3.37
CA GLN A 373 3.77 2.51 -4.45
C GLN A 373 2.48 1.82 -4.91
N MET A 374 2.53 0.50 -5.13
CA MET A 374 1.38 -0.30 -5.54
C MET A 374 0.26 -0.27 -4.50
N ASN A 375 0.59 -0.22 -3.20
CA ASN A 375 -0.40 -0.11 -2.14
C ASN A 375 -1.31 1.12 -2.31
N TYR A 376 -0.84 2.18 -2.98
CA TYR A 376 -1.57 3.43 -3.12
C TYR A 376 -2.13 3.69 -4.53
N TRP A 377 -1.82 2.84 -5.52
CA TRP A 377 -2.40 2.99 -6.86
C TRP A 377 -3.93 3.01 -6.89
N PRO A 378 -4.67 2.25 -6.06
CA PRO A 378 -6.13 2.32 -6.07
C PRO A 378 -6.68 3.52 -5.28
N ALA A 379 -5.90 4.23 -4.46
CA ALA A 379 -6.42 5.21 -3.52
C ALA A 379 -7.25 6.32 -4.20
N CYS A 380 -6.64 7.11 -5.06
CA CYS A 380 -7.32 8.20 -5.75
C CYS A 380 -8.34 7.70 -6.79
N PRO A 381 -8.01 6.74 -7.68
CA PRO A 381 -8.95 6.27 -8.69
C PRO A 381 -10.21 5.61 -8.12
N THR A 382 -10.13 4.96 -6.96
CA THR A 382 -11.29 4.32 -6.33
C THR A 382 -11.99 5.18 -5.26
N ASN A 383 -11.83 6.51 -5.36
CA ASN A 383 -12.49 7.50 -4.50
C ASN A 383 -12.14 7.38 -3.01
N LEU A 384 -10.87 7.10 -2.72
CA LEU A 384 -10.30 6.94 -1.39
C LEU A 384 -9.06 7.84 -1.21
N SER A 385 -9.09 9.05 -1.76
CA SER A 385 -7.95 9.99 -1.71
C SER A 385 -7.49 10.30 -0.27
N GLU A 386 -8.39 10.27 0.70
CA GLU A 386 -8.06 10.45 2.12
C GLU A 386 -7.10 9.36 2.62
N CYS A 387 -7.17 8.15 2.05
CA CYS A 387 -6.28 7.05 2.40
C CYS A 387 -4.83 7.26 1.90
N THR A 388 -4.58 8.28 1.07
CA THR A 388 -3.22 8.64 0.62
C THR A 388 -2.46 9.45 1.68
N TRP A 389 -3.14 10.09 2.63
CA TRP A 389 -2.50 10.96 3.62
C TRP A 389 -1.40 10.28 4.44
N PRO A 390 -1.56 9.03 4.91
CA PRO A 390 -0.45 8.34 5.59
C PRO A 390 0.82 8.22 4.73
N LEU A 391 0.68 7.97 3.42
CA LEU A 391 1.82 7.96 2.51
C LEU A 391 2.43 9.36 2.35
N ILE A 392 1.61 10.39 2.23
CA ILE A 392 2.08 11.79 2.14
C ILE A 392 2.89 12.16 3.37
N ASP A 393 2.40 11.87 4.57
CA ASP A 393 3.11 12.16 5.81
C ASP A 393 4.38 11.30 5.95
N PHE A 394 4.34 10.05 5.53
CA PHE A 394 5.52 9.20 5.46
C PHE A 394 6.59 9.79 4.54
N ILE A 395 6.22 10.19 3.32
CA ILE A 395 7.14 10.86 2.37
C ILE A 395 7.75 12.11 3.01
N ARG A 396 6.93 12.94 3.67
CA ARG A 396 7.41 14.13 4.41
C ARG A 396 8.45 13.76 5.47
N SER A 397 8.25 12.66 6.18
CA SER A 397 9.19 12.20 7.22
C SER A 397 10.53 11.71 6.65
N LEU A 398 10.56 11.31 5.37
CA LEU A 398 11.77 10.88 4.68
C LEU A 398 12.61 12.03 4.10
N VAL A 399 12.07 13.25 4.01
CA VAL A 399 12.77 14.38 3.32
C VAL A 399 14.09 14.73 4.00
N LYS A 400 14.08 15.04 5.29
CA LYS A 400 15.30 15.45 6.01
C LYS A 400 16.37 14.36 6.08
N PRO A 401 16.05 13.11 6.39
CA PRO A 401 16.98 12.00 6.23
C PRO A 401 17.45 11.81 4.79
N GLY A 402 16.55 11.92 3.82
CA GLY A 402 16.83 11.78 2.40
C GLY A 402 17.75 12.86 1.82
N GLU A 403 17.75 14.07 2.37
CA GLU A 403 18.72 15.12 2.05
C GLU A 403 20.15 14.67 2.41
N LYS A 404 20.33 13.97 3.54
CA LYS A 404 21.63 13.40 3.94
C LYS A 404 22.08 12.29 3.00
N THR A 405 21.14 11.45 2.58
CA THR A 405 21.39 10.38 1.60
C THR A 405 21.78 10.97 0.25
N ALA A 406 21.04 11.95 -0.26
CA ALA A 406 21.34 12.64 -1.51
C ALA A 406 22.74 13.27 -1.51
N GLN A 407 23.08 13.97 -0.43
CA GLN A 407 24.39 14.61 -0.28
C GLN A 407 25.53 13.58 -0.21
N ALA A 408 25.39 12.54 0.60
CA ALA A 408 26.46 11.57 0.85
C ALA A 408 26.77 10.69 -0.36
N TYR A 409 25.77 10.23 -1.06
CA TYR A 409 25.94 9.28 -2.18
C TYR A 409 26.14 9.99 -3.53
N PHE A 410 25.53 11.16 -3.72
CA PHE A 410 25.50 11.81 -5.04
C PHE A 410 26.02 13.25 -5.03
N ASN A 411 26.38 13.81 -3.87
CA ASN A 411 26.69 15.24 -3.70
C ASN A 411 25.59 16.13 -4.31
N ALA A 412 24.33 15.71 -4.15
CA ALA A 412 23.15 16.32 -4.75
C ALA A 412 22.33 17.08 -3.71
N ARG A 413 21.67 18.16 -4.14
CA ARG A 413 20.61 18.83 -3.38
C ARG A 413 19.35 17.96 -3.35
N GLY A 414 18.33 18.42 -2.63
CA GLY A 414 17.07 17.75 -2.52
C GLY A 414 17.15 16.44 -1.74
N TRP A 415 16.23 15.53 -1.96
CA TRP A 415 16.14 14.29 -1.20
C TRP A 415 15.91 13.06 -2.07
N THR A 416 16.38 11.93 -1.55
CA THR A 416 16.06 10.60 -2.11
C THR A 416 15.95 9.57 -0.99
N ALA A 417 15.46 8.38 -1.33
CA ALA A 417 15.42 7.21 -0.48
C ALA A 417 15.91 5.99 -1.27
N SER A 418 16.28 4.94 -0.57
CA SER A 418 16.65 3.65 -1.16
C SER A 418 15.54 2.62 -1.03
N ILE A 419 15.85 1.36 -1.32
CA ILE A 419 14.89 0.26 -1.48
C ILE A 419 13.99 0.03 -0.26
N SER A 420 14.50 0.22 0.95
CA SER A 420 13.78 -0.03 2.19
C SER A 420 13.73 1.21 3.06
N ALA A 421 12.61 1.42 3.71
CA ALA A 421 12.41 2.46 4.72
C ALA A 421 11.67 1.90 5.93
N ASN A 422 11.80 2.59 7.06
CA ASN A 422 11.12 2.30 8.31
C ASN A 422 10.46 3.56 8.87
N ILE A 423 9.82 3.46 10.03
CA ILE A 423 9.14 4.61 10.66
C ILE A 423 10.10 5.69 11.20
N PHE A 424 11.40 5.40 11.27
CA PHE A 424 12.43 6.28 11.85
C PHE A 424 13.20 7.09 10.78
N GLY A 425 12.66 7.20 9.56
CA GLY A 425 13.28 8.01 8.51
C GLY A 425 14.51 7.37 7.87
N PHE A 426 14.59 6.05 7.79
CA PHE A 426 15.69 5.37 7.10
C PHE A 426 15.55 5.54 5.58
N THR A 427 16.61 6.07 4.94
CA THR A 427 16.61 6.40 3.50
C THR A 427 17.88 5.93 2.77
N ALA A 428 18.91 5.50 3.47
CA ALA A 428 20.17 5.05 2.88
C ALA A 428 20.05 3.67 2.21
N PRO A 429 20.95 3.27 1.31
CA PRO A 429 21.08 1.89 0.91
C PRO A 429 21.33 0.97 2.10
N LEU A 430 20.83 -0.26 2.01
CA LEU A 430 21.19 -1.32 2.94
C LEU A 430 22.60 -1.86 2.64
N SER A 431 23.11 -2.75 3.47
CA SER A 431 24.36 -3.46 3.19
C SER A 431 24.06 -4.72 2.38
N SER A 432 24.52 -4.77 1.14
CA SER A 432 24.34 -5.94 0.26
C SER A 432 25.41 -5.98 -0.83
N LYS A 433 25.82 -7.19 -1.21
CA LYS A 433 26.68 -7.41 -2.38
C LYS A 433 25.93 -7.28 -3.71
N SER A 434 24.61 -7.38 -3.70
CA SER A 434 23.76 -7.20 -4.88
C SER A 434 23.35 -5.75 -5.05
N MET A 435 24.02 -5.00 -5.91
CA MET A 435 23.65 -3.62 -6.23
C MET A 435 22.33 -3.53 -6.98
N ALA A 436 22.00 -4.51 -7.81
CA ALA A 436 20.73 -4.55 -8.54
C ALA A 436 19.52 -4.51 -7.60
N TRP A 437 19.64 -5.13 -6.43
CA TRP A 437 18.63 -5.06 -5.38
C TRP A 437 18.77 -3.78 -4.54
N ASN A 438 19.98 -3.39 -4.16
CA ASN A 438 20.22 -2.41 -3.10
C ASN A 438 20.30 -0.95 -3.60
N LEU A 439 20.90 -0.73 -4.79
CA LEU A 439 21.10 0.60 -5.34
C LEU A 439 19.92 1.04 -6.21
N ASN A 440 19.08 1.88 -5.67
CA ASN A 440 17.97 2.46 -6.43
C ASN A 440 17.77 3.94 -6.10
N PRO A 441 18.57 4.84 -6.72
CA PRO A 441 18.58 6.25 -6.36
C PRO A 441 17.29 7.00 -6.72
N THR A 442 16.49 6.47 -7.65
CA THR A 442 15.28 7.15 -8.14
C THR A 442 13.99 6.77 -7.39
N VAL A 443 14.10 5.98 -6.33
CA VAL A 443 12.95 5.60 -5.48
C VAL A 443 12.33 6.81 -4.77
N GLY A 444 13.16 7.72 -4.23
CA GLY A 444 12.64 8.95 -3.64
C GLY A 444 11.82 9.78 -4.64
N PRO A 445 12.37 10.07 -5.85
CA PRO A 445 11.58 10.65 -6.95
C PRO A 445 10.29 9.88 -7.29
N TRP A 446 10.31 8.55 -7.31
CA TRP A 446 9.08 7.77 -7.53
C TRP A 446 8.06 7.98 -6.41
N LEU A 447 8.47 7.97 -5.16
CA LEU A 447 7.58 8.30 -4.04
C LEU A 447 6.97 9.70 -4.20
N ALA A 448 7.76 10.68 -4.63
CA ALA A 448 7.30 12.06 -4.81
C ALA A 448 6.24 12.22 -5.92
N THR A 449 6.19 11.33 -6.94
CA THR A 449 5.14 11.37 -7.97
C THR A 449 3.73 11.17 -7.41
N HIS A 450 3.59 10.44 -6.28
CA HIS A 450 2.29 10.28 -5.60
C HIS A 450 1.72 11.60 -5.05
N ILE A 451 2.60 12.57 -4.77
CA ILE A 451 2.19 13.91 -4.30
C ILE A 451 1.50 14.68 -5.43
N TRP A 452 2.05 14.61 -6.64
CA TRP A 452 1.41 15.21 -7.81
C TRP A 452 0.13 14.45 -8.19
N GLU A 453 0.15 13.13 -8.14
CA GLU A 453 -1.04 12.30 -8.41
C GLU A 453 -2.20 12.68 -7.48
N TYR A 454 -1.95 12.82 -6.18
CA TYR A 454 -2.97 13.28 -5.23
C TYR A 454 -3.57 14.63 -5.65
N TYR A 455 -2.72 15.62 -5.99
CA TYR A 455 -3.20 16.91 -6.49
C TYR A 455 -3.99 16.76 -7.80
N ASP A 456 -3.49 15.95 -8.73
CA ASP A 456 -4.12 15.82 -10.06
C ASP A 456 -5.53 15.21 -9.99
N TYR A 457 -5.77 14.31 -9.02
CA TYR A 457 -7.10 13.78 -8.73
C TYR A 457 -7.98 14.72 -7.91
N THR A 458 -7.43 15.45 -6.95
CA THR A 458 -8.23 16.26 -6.00
C THR A 458 -8.38 17.72 -6.40
N ARG A 459 -7.41 18.26 -7.16
CA ARG A 459 -7.25 19.69 -7.46
C ARG A 459 -7.17 20.56 -6.19
N ASP A 460 -6.68 20.00 -5.09
CA ASP A 460 -6.46 20.72 -3.84
C ASP A 460 -5.22 21.64 -3.96
N THR A 461 -5.44 22.84 -4.43
CA THR A 461 -4.38 23.85 -4.62
C THR A 461 -3.78 24.29 -3.28
N LYS A 462 -4.56 24.24 -2.18
CA LYS A 462 -4.04 24.56 -0.84
C LYS A 462 -3.01 23.51 -0.43
N PHE A 463 -3.34 22.22 -0.54
CA PHE A 463 -2.39 21.13 -0.31
C PHE A 463 -1.13 21.30 -1.16
N LEU A 464 -1.30 21.52 -2.47
CA LEU A 464 -0.15 21.67 -3.37
C LEU A 464 0.76 22.82 -2.93
N LYS A 465 0.19 23.97 -2.55
CA LYS A 465 0.94 25.17 -2.14
C LYS A 465 1.64 24.98 -0.79
N GLU A 466 0.95 24.41 0.20
CA GLU A 466 1.41 24.38 1.59
C GLU A 466 2.31 23.17 1.89
N ILE A 467 2.14 22.07 1.17
CA ILE A 467 2.82 20.79 1.43
C ILE A 467 3.44 20.20 0.16
N GLY A 468 2.63 20.00 -0.87
CA GLY A 468 3.00 19.14 -2.00
C GLY A 468 4.13 19.69 -2.84
N TYR A 469 4.15 20.99 -3.10
CA TYR A 469 5.11 21.58 -4.04
C TYR A 469 6.58 21.44 -3.59
N GLU A 470 6.85 21.66 -2.30
CA GLU A 470 8.21 21.54 -1.78
C GLU A 470 8.72 20.09 -1.85
N LEU A 471 7.85 19.11 -1.62
CA LEU A 471 8.19 17.68 -1.74
C LEU A 471 8.57 17.32 -3.18
N ILE A 472 7.77 17.79 -4.16
CA ILE A 472 8.01 17.57 -5.59
C ILE A 472 9.28 18.31 -6.04
N LYS A 473 9.39 19.61 -5.71
CA LYS A 473 10.50 20.47 -6.11
C LYS A 473 11.84 19.95 -5.61
N SER A 474 11.94 19.62 -4.32
CA SER A 474 13.20 19.15 -3.74
C SER A 474 13.59 17.77 -4.28
N SER A 475 12.63 16.91 -4.58
CA SER A 475 12.89 15.65 -5.28
C SER A 475 13.32 15.86 -6.74
N ALA A 476 12.73 16.83 -7.45
CA ALA A 476 13.16 17.22 -8.80
C ALA A 476 14.59 17.83 -8.80
N GLN A 477 14.97 18.57 -7.76
CA GLN A 477 16.35 19.05 -7.58
C GLN A 477 17.33 17.89 -7.46
N PHE A 478 17.00 16.88 -6.63
CA PHE A 478 17.80 15.65 -6.56
C PHE A 478 17.90 14.97 -7.93
N ALA A 479 16.77 14.81 -8.61
CA ALA A 479 16.72 14.16 -9.93
C ALA A 479 17.65 14.84 -10.94
N VAL A 480 17.75 16.17 -10.92
CA VAL A 480 18.68 16.92 -11.78
C VAL A 480 20.13 16.76 -11.35
N ASP A 481 20.42 16.96 -10.07
CA ASP A 481 21.79 17.00 -9.55
C ASP A 481 22.47 15.62 -9.57
N HIS A 482 21.70 14.52 -9.45
CA HIS A 482 22.25 13.17 -9.48
C HIS A 482 22.58 12.70 -10.91
N LEU A 483 21.99 13.34 -11.94
CA LEU A 483 22.30 13.01 -13.33
C LEU A 483 23.75 13.33 -13.68
N TRP A 484 24.30 12.51 -14.52
CA TRP A 484 25.57 12.73 -15.15
C TRP A 484 25.40 13.41 -16.52
N HIS A 485 25.97 14.60 -16.68
CA HIS A 485 26.07 15.27 -17.98
C HIS A 485 27.26 14.69 -18.75
N LYS A 486 26.99 13.88 -19.76
CA LYS A 486 28.01 13.21 -20.58
C LYS A 486 28.71 14.19 -21.52
N PRO A 487 29.93 13.85 -22.00
CA PRO A 487 30.64 14.67 -22.98
C PRO A 487 29.87 14.89 -24.31
N ASP A 488 28.97 13.97 -24.68
CA ASP A 488 28.10 14.09 -25.85
C ASP A 488 26.92 15.07 -25.65
N GLY A 489 26.78 15.65 -24.47
CA GLY A 489 25.74 16.62 -24.12
C GLY A 489 24.46 16.01 -23.59
N THR A 490 24.36 14.68 -23.47
CA THR A 490 23.20 14.00 -22.89
C THR A 490 23.27 13.93 -21.38
N TYR A 491 22.10 13.76 -20.73
CA TYR A 491 21.98 13.47 -19.30
C TYR A 491 21.61 12.01 -19.09
N THR A 492 22.31 11.33 -18.19
CA THR A 492 22.04 9.94 -17.81
C THR A 492 22.15 9.74 -16.29
N ALA A 493 21.45 8.73 -15.75
CA ALA A 493 21.45 8.40 -14.33
C ALA A 493 22.55 7.37 -14.02
N ALA A 494 23.80 7.81 -13.79
CA ALA A 494 24.92 6.91 -13.56
C ALA A 494 25.60 7.14 -12.21
N PRO A 495 25.86 6.07 -11.40
CA PRO A 495 25.43 4.68 -11.61
C PRO A 495 23.95 4.44 -11.30
N SER A 496 23.33 3.48 -11.97
CA SER A 496 21.98 3.06 -11.69
C SER A 496 21.79 1.54 -11.91
N THR A 497 20.66 0.99 -11.45
CA THR A 497 20.32 -0.42 -11.57
C THR A 497 18.86 -0.59 -11.94
N SER A 498 18.54 -1.71 -12.59
CA SER A 498 17.14 -2.13 -12.77
C SER A 498 16.82 -3.19 -11.72
N PRO A 499 15.85 -2.94 -10.84
CA PRO A 499 15.52 -3.91 -9.80
C PRO A 499 14.99 -5.23 -10.39
N GLU A 500 15.36 -6.37 -9.88
CA GLU A 500 16.37 -6.64 -8.85
C GLU A 500 17.43 -7.57 -9.45
N HIS A 501 17.82 -7.36 -10.70
CA HIS A 501 18.77 -8.20 -11.43
C HIS A 501 19.61 -7.39 -12.42
N GLY A 502 20.55 -8.03 -13.06
CA GLY A 502 21.44 -7.42 -14.04
C GLY A 502 22.56 -6.57 -13.44
N PRO A 503 23.34 -5.89 -14.27
CA PRO A 503 24.52 -5.14 -13.87
C PRO A 503 24.19 -3.76 -13.30
N VAL A 504 25.18 -3.16 -12.64
CA VAL A 504 25.26 -1.69 -12.49
C VAL A 504 25.51 -1.10 -13.86
N ASP A 505 24.75 -0.07 -14.21
CA ASP A 505 24.68 0.50 -15.54
C ASP A 505 24.92 2.00 -15.56
N GLU A 506 25.32 2.55 -16.70
CA GLU A 506 25.49 3.99 -16.91
C GLU A 506 24.17 4.75 -17.04
N GLY A 507 23.03 4.02 -17.08
CA GLY A 507 21.71 4.62 -17.18
C GLY A 507 20.61 3.66 -17.62
N VAL A 508 19.98 3.01 -16.63
CA VAL A 508 18.83 2.12 -16.90
C VAL A 508 17.58 2.91 -17.26
N THR A 509 16.75 2.33 -18.13
CA THR A 509 15.50 2.93 -18.60
C THR A 509 14.57 3.29 -17.44
N PHE A 510 14.50 2.46 -16.39
CA PHE A 510 13.71 2.76 -15.20
C PHE A 510 14.09 4.10 -14.56
N ALA A 511 15.39 4.33 -14.33
CA ALA A 511 15.86 5.58 -13.70
C ALA A 511 15.50 6.81 -14.56
N HIS A 512 15.68 6.73 -15.88
CA HIS A 512 15.32 7.81 -16.80
C HIS A 512 13.80 8.06 -16.83
N ALA A 513 12.99 7.00 -16.78
CA ALA A 513 11.54 7.11 -16.78
C ALA A 513 11.02 7.85 -15.54
N VAL A 514 11.56 7.50 -14.35
CA VAL A 514 11.20 8.17 -13.09
C VAL A 514 11.69 9.63 -13.06
N VAL A 515 12.92 9.90 -13.51
CA VAL A 515 13.43 11.27 -13.65
C VAL A 515 12.53 12.10 -14.57
N ARG A 516 12.15 11.55 -15.72
CA ARG A 516 11.23 12.21 -16.65
C ARG A 516 9.91 12.57 -16.00
N GLU A 517 9.32 11.62 -15.27
CA GLU A 517 8.04 11.81 -14.59
C GLU A 517 8.09 12.93 -13.54
N ILE A 518 9.05 12.87 -12.60
CA ILE A 518 9.13 13.87 -11.53
C ILE A 518 9.46 15.27 -12.05
N LEU A 519 10.21 15.40 -13.14
CA LEU A 519 10.45 16.70 -13.77
C LEU A 519 9.20 17.25 -14.44
N LEU A 520 8.40 16.40 -15.11
CA LEU A 520 7.11 16.79 -15.66
C LEU A 520 6.15 17.24 -14.57
N ASP A 521 6.07 16.52 -13.46
CA ASP A 521 5.25 16.86 -12.30
C ASP A 521 5.66 18.22 -11.70
N ALA A 522 6.98 18.43 -11.50
CA ALA A 522 7.51 19.69 -10.99
C ALA A 522 7.22 20.88 -11.92
N ILE A 523 7.33 20.67 -13.23
CA ILE A 523 6.99 21.68 -14.25
C ILE A 523 5.50 22.05 -14.16
N GLN A 524 4.62 21.05 -14.07
CA GLN A 524 3.17 21.30 -13.98
C GLN A 524 2.81 21.97 -12.64
N ALA A 525 3.36 21.49 -11.54
CA ALA A 525 3.12 22.07 -10.21
C ALA A 525 3.58 23.55 -10.15
N SER A 526 4.77 23.84 -10.69
CA SER A 526 5.29 25.21 -10.83
C SER A 526 4.37 26.11 -11.68
N LYS A 527 3.82 25.59 -12.79
CA LYS A 527 2.86 26.33 -13.64
C LYS A 527 1.56 26.62 -12.90
N VAL A 528 1.01 25.64 -12.19
CA VAL A 528 -0.22 25.80 -11.39
C VAL A 528 -0.06 26.89 -10.32
N LEU A 529 1.10 26.91 -9.65
CA LEU A 529 1.37 27.87 -8.58
C LEU A 529 1.95 29.21 -9.07
N GLY A 530 2.36 29.30 -10.35
CA GLY A 530 2.96 30.50 -10.92
C GLY A 530 4.34 30.85 -10.34
N THR A 531 5.10 29.85 -9.90
CA THR A 531 6.40 30.03 -9.21
C THR A 531 7.57 29.37 -9.95
N ASP A 532 8.81 29.67 -9.52
CA ASP A 532 10.06 28.99 -9.93
C ASP A 532 10.27 28.90 -11.46
N ALA A 533 10.03 30.00 -12.17
CA ALA A 533 10.15 30.03 -13.64
C ALA A 533 11.58 29.71 -14.13
N LYS A 534 12.62 30.02 -13.32
CA LYS A 534 14.02 29.73 -13.65
C LYS A 534 14.31 28.23 -13.54
N GLU A 535 13.91 27.62 -12.44
CA GLU A 535 14.05 26.18 -12.19
C GLU A 535 13.26 25.38 -13.23
N ARG A 536 12.06 25.83 -13.58
CA ARG A 536 11.25 25.22 -14.62
C ARG A 536 11.97 25.17 -15.97
N LYS A 537 12.64 26.25 -16.38
CA LYS A 537 13.46 26.27 -17.60
C LYS A 537 14.62 25.26 -17.53
N GLN A 538 15.22 25.10 -16.36
CA GLN A 538 16.27 24.10 -16.15
C GLN A 538 15.69 22.69 -16.31
N TRP A 539 14.55 22.38 -15.70
CA TRP A 539 13.89 21.07 -15.82
C TRP A 539 13.48 20.77 -17.26
N GLU A 540 12.93 21.74 -17.98
CA GLU A 540 12.60 21.65 -19.39
C GLU A 540 13.86 21.36 -20.25
N ASN A 541 14.96 22.04 -20.00
CA ASN A 541 16.25 21.80 -20.70
C ASN A 541 16.80 20.38 -20.41
N VAL A 542 16.74 19.92 -19.15
CA VAL A 542 17.18 18.55 -18.79
C VAL A 542 16.35 17.52 -19.53
N LEU A 543 15.03 17.68 -19.59
CA LEU A 543 14.13 16.76 -20.31
C LEU A 543 14.47 16.64 -21.79
N THR A 544 14.90 17.72 -22.47
CA THR A 544 15.29 17.69 -23.89
C THR A 544 16.60 16.95 -24.15
N LYS A 545 17.43 16.78 -23.13
CA LYS A 545 18.76 16.16 -23.21
C LYS A 545 18.84 14.82 -22.47
N LEU A 546 17.80 14.45 -21.74
CA LEU A 546 17.75 13.16 -21.05
C LEU A 546 17.72 12.02 -22.07
N VAL A 547 18.55 11.01 -21.85
CA VAL A 547 18.60 9.81 -22.71
C VAL A 547 17.16 9.33 -23.02
N PRO A 548 16.81 9.19 -24.33
CA PRO A 548 15.49 8.78 -24.74
C PRO A 548 15.23 7.28 -24.47
N TYR A 549 13.97 6.87 -24.51
CA TYR A 549 13.63 5.46 -24.61
C TYR A 549 14.21 4.87 -25.91
N ARG A 550 14.66 3.62 -25.83
CA ARG A 550 15.28 2.93 -26.97
C ARG A 550 14.64 1.56 -27.15
N ILE A 551 14.54 1.15 -28.42
CA ILE A 551 14.00 -0.15 -28.81
C ILE A 551 15.18 -1.05 -29.20
N GLY A 552 15.21 -2.26 -28.65
CA GLY A 552 16.27 -3.22 -28.88
C GLY A 552 16.04 -4.12 -30.09
N ARG A 553 16.97 -5.03 -30.30
CA ARG A 553 17.04 -5.94 -31.47
C ARG A 553 15.84 -6.91 -31.60
N TYR A 554 15.11 -7.14 -30.53
CA TYR A 554 13.90 -7.98 -30.53
C TYR A 554 12.61 -7.14 -30.64
N GLY A 555 12.72 -5.82 -30.79
CA GLY A 555 11.59 -4.90 -30.75
C GLY A 555 11.12 -4.54 -29.34
N GLN A 556 11.84 -4.99 -28.31
CA GLN A 556 11.55 -4.70 -26.90
C GLN A 556 12.01 -3.28 -26.49
N LEU A 557 11.36 -2.70 -25.48
CA LEU A 557 11.89 -1.52 -24.79
C LEU A 557 13.14 -1.95 -23.99
N LEU A 558 14.29 -1.35 -24.28
CA LEU A 558 15.53 -1.69 -23.59
C LEU A 558 15.45 -1.41 -22.10
N GLU A 559 15.92 -2.35 -21.28
CA GLU A 559 16.02 -2.21 -19.85
C GLU A 559 17.31 -1.48 -19.44
N TRP A 560 18.44 -1.82 -20.07
CA TRP A 560 19.76 -1.27 -19.79
C TRP A 560 20.26 -0.30 -20.88
N SER A 561 21.42 0.32 -20.62
CA SER A 561 22.07 1.24 -21.56
C SER A 561 22.56 0.54 -22.84
N THR A 562 22.75 -0.76 -22.78
CA THR A 562 23.13 -1.62 -23.90
C THR A 562 22.09 -2.72 -24.10
N ASP A 563 22.01 -3.25 -25.34
CA ASP A 563 21.03 -4.29 -25.69
C ASP A 563 21.51 -5.68 -25.23
N ILE A 564 21.40 -5.90 -23.92
CA ILE A 564 21.73 -7.18 -23.25
C ILE A 564 20.49 -7.95 -22.79
N ASP A 565 19.30 -7.47 -23.15
CA ASP A 565 18.04 -8.11 -22.80
C ASP A 565 17.98 -9.55 -23.38
N ASP A 566 17.48 -10.47 -22.54
CA ASP A 566 17.21 -11.86 -22.95
C ASP A 566 15.69 -12.06 -23.11
N PRO A 567 15.21 -12.46 -24.30
CA PRO A 567 13.78 -12.72 -24.52
C PRO A 567 13.22 -13.91 -23.72
N LYS A 568 14.09 -14.68 -23.05
CA LYS A 568 13.71 -15.78 -22.15
C LYS A 568 13.73 -15.40 -20.67
N ASP A 569 14.05 -14.13 -20.37
CA ASP A 569 14.07 -13.65 -19.01
C ASP A 569 12.64 -13.42 -18.49
N GLU A 570 12.18 -14.28 -17.60
CA GLU A 570 10.88 -14.22 -16.92
C GLU A 570 10.98 -13.52 -15.55
N HIS A 571 11.96 -12.64 -15.34
CA HIS A 571 12.13 -11.93 -14.07
C HIS A 571 10.85 -11.18 -13.68
N ARG A 572 10.52 -11.23 -12.38
CA ARG A 572 9.27 -10.68 -11.86
C ARG A 572 9.16 -9.16 -11.94
N HIS A 573 10.28 -8.43 -11.93
CA HIS A 573 10.31 -6.97 -12.05
C HIS A 573 10.23 -6.52 -13.51
N VAL A 574 9.47 -5.45 -13.74
CA VAL A 574 9.30 -4.78 -15.03
C VAL A 574 9.44 -3.26 -14.87
N ASN A 575 10.38 -2.84 -14.03
CA ASN A 575 10.59 -1.44 -13.65
C ASN A 575 10.86 -0.53 -14.85
N HIS A 576 11.54 -1.03 -15.91
CA HIS A 576 11.78 -0.28 -17.14
C HIS A 576 10.50 0.08 -17.91
N LEU A 577 9.36 -0.58 -17.59
CA LEU A 577 8.04 -0.20 -18.10
C LEU A 577 7.32 0.86 -17.24
N PHE A 578 8.03 1.50 -16.29
CA PHE A 578 7.48 2.58 -15.46
C PHE A 578 6.78 3.66 -16.30
N GLY A 579 7.35 4.03 -17.46
CA GLY A 579 6.77 5.05 -18.34
C GLY A 579 5.40 4.69 -18.93
N LEU A 580 5.06 3.39 -18.99
CA LEU A 580 3.74 2.89 -19.36
C LEU A 580 2.78 2.91 -18.17
N HIS A 581 3.21 2.38 -17.01
CA HIS A 581 2.46 2.40 -15.75
C HIS A 581 3.43 2.26 -14.56
N PRO A 582 3.33 3.11 -13.52
CA PRO A 582 2.32 4.14 -13.25
C PRO A 582 2.55 5.47 -14.00
N GLY A 583 3.70 5.70 -14.62
CA GLY A 583 3.96 6.89 -15.44
C GLY A 583 3.00 7.06 -16.61
N HIS A 584 3.22 8.09 -17.41
CA HIS A 584 2.32 8.44 -18.52
C HIS A 584 3.03 8.82 -19.81
N THR A 585 4.33 8.50 -19.91
CA THR A 585 5.16 8.89 -21.05
C THR A 585 5.18 7.86 -22.19
N ILE A 586 4.64 6.66 -21.95
CA ILE A 586 4.42 5.61 -22.94
C ILE A 586 2.93 5.30 -23.04
N SER A 587 2.36 5.34 -24.24
CA SER A 587 0.94 5.11 -24.46
C SER A 587 0.67 4.65 -25.91
N PRO A 588 -0.30 3.74 -26.13
CA PRO A 588 -0.74 3.37 -27.49
C PRO A 588 -1.26 4.56 -28.30
N VAL A 589 -1.68 5.64 -27.64
CA VAL A 589 -2.28 6.81 -28.30
C VAL A 589 -1.23 7.85 -28.68
N THR A 590 -0.25 8.11 -27.83
CA THR A 590 0.71 9.21 -27.99
C THR A 590 2.09 8.74 -28.45
N THR A 591 2.48 7.51 -28.12
CA THR A 591 3.78 6.91 -28.42
C THR A 591 3.61 5.44 -28.84
N PRO A 592 2.90 5.15 -29.94
CA PRO A 592 2.49 3.79 -30.30
C PRO A 592 3.67 2.83 -30.51
N GLU A 593 4.80 3.30 -31.03
CA GLU A 593 6.01 2.48 -31.20
C GLU A 593 6.59 2.03 -29.87
N LEU A 594 6.66 2.93 -28.87
CA LEU A 594 7.13 2.60 -27.53
C LEU A 594 6.13 1.69 -26.78
N ALA A 595 4.84 1.89 -27.02
CA ALA A 595 3.80 1.00 -26.46
C ALA A 595 3.92 -0.42 -27.06
N GLN A 596 4.21 -0.55 -28.37
CA GLN A 596 4.48 -1.85 -28.97
C GLN A 596 5.76 -2.48 -28.40
N ALA A 597 6.81 -1.70 -28.18
CA ALA A 597 8.04 -2.19 -27.57
C ALA A 597 7.82 -2.65 -26.09
N ALA A 598 6.96 -1.95 -25.36
CA ALA A 598 6.56 -2.38 -24.01
C ALA A 598 5.73 -3.68 -24.03
N ARG A 599 4.88 -3.86 -25.03
CA ARG A 599 4.16 -5.13 -25.26
C ARG A 599 5.13 -6.30 -25.44
N VAL A 600 6.16 -6.14 -26.25
CA VAL A 600 7.19 -7.17 -26.47
C VAL A 600 7.88 -7.54 -25.15
N VAL A 601 8.19 -6.56 -24.31
CA VAL A 601 8.74 -6.85 -22.96
C VAL A 601 7.79 -7.70 -22.14
N LEU A 602 6.50 -7.34 -22.08
CA LEU A 602 5.51 -8.10 -21.29
C LEU A 602 5.34 -9.52 -21.83
N GLU A 603 5.38 -9.71 -23.14
CA GLU A 603 5.34 -11.03 -23.77
C GLU A 603 6.57 -11.88 -23.39
N HIS A 604 7.77 -11.30 -23.34
CA HIS A 604 8.98 -11.98 -22.90
C HIS A 604 8.93 -12.31 -21.41
N ARG A 605 8.46 -11.38 -20.55
CA ARG A 605 8.34 -11.57 -19.08
C ARG A 605 7.24 -12.57 -18.70
N GLY A 606 6.34 -12.89 -19.62
CA GLY A 606 5.25 -13.84 -19.41
C GLY A 606 4.21 -13.41 -18.37
N ASP A 607 3.21 -14.24 -18.15
CA ASP A 607 2.02 -13.95 -17.36
C ASP A 607 2.07 -14.56 -15.93
N GLY A 608 3.14 -15.26 -15.62
CA GLY A 608 3.41 -15.78 -14.28
C GLY A 608 4.17 -14.77 -13.44
N ALA A 609 4.27 -14.98 -12.17
CA ALA A 609 5.20 -14.50 -11.16
C ALA A 609 4.52 -14.38 -9.79
N THR A 610 5.07 -13.56 -8.87
CA THR A 610 4.50 -13.22 -7.59
C THR A 610 3.20 -12.40 -7.74
N GLY A 611 2.38 -12.34 -6.68
CA GLY A 611 1.10 -11.64 -6.75
C GLY A 611 1.22 -10.18 -7.16
N TRP A 612 2.15 -9.42 -6.54
CA TRP A 612 2.36 -8.02 -6.94
C TRP A 612 2.85 -7.87 -8.38
N SER A 613 3.66 -8.81 -8.88
CA SER A 613 4.13 -8.75 -10.26
C SER A 613 2.98 -8.96 -11.24
N MET A 614 2.10 -9.94 -10.99
CA MET A 614 0.88 -10.12 -11.79
C MET A 614 -0.03 -8.90 -11.70
N GLY A 615 -0.18 -8.30 -10.50
CA GLY A 615 -0.90 -7.05 -10.30
C GLY A 615 -0.33 -5.89 -11.13
N TRP A 616 1.01 -5.75 -11.21
CA TRP A 616 1.63 -4.71 -12.04
C TRP A 616 1.43 -4.96 -13.53
N LYS A 617 1.71 -6.18 -14.00
CA LYS A 617 1.50 -6.58 -15.40
C LYS A 617 0.04 -6.40 -15.83
N LEU A 618 -0.92 -6.69 -14.95
CA LEU A 618 -2.34 -6.40 -15.17
C LEU A 618 -2.58 -4.92 -15.50
N ASN A 619 -2.03 -4.00 -14.68
CA ASN A 619 -2.14 -2.57 -14.93
C ASN A 619 -1.49 -2.16 -16.25
N GLN A 620 -0.34 -2.73 -16.58
CA GLN A 620 0.39 -2.44 -17.83
C GLN A 620 -0.37 -2.94 -19.06
N TRP A 621 -0.95 -4.14 -19.04
CA TRP A 621 -1.81 -4.63 -20.11
C TRP A 621 -3.09 -3.79 -20.27
N ALA A 622 -3.67 -3.33 -19.15
CA ALA A 622 -4.78 -2.37 -19.21
C ALA A 622 -4.38 -1.05 -19.89
N ARG A 623 -3.16 -0.52 -19.59
CA ARG A 623 -2.61 0.67 -20.25
C ARG A 623 -2.29 0.47 -21.74
N LEU A 624 -1.97 -0.75 -22.14
CA LEU A 624 -1.85 -1.14 -23.54
C LEU A 624 -3.22 -1.35 -24.23
N GLN A 625 -4.31 -1.15 -23.50
CA GLN A 625 -5.70 -1.30 -23.98
C GLN A 625 -6.04 -2.72 -24.45
N ASP A 626 -5.36 -3.72 -23.89
CA ASP A 626 -5.62 -5.13 -24.14
C ASP A 626 -6.43 -5.74 -22.99
N GLY A 627 -7.75 -5.62 -23.08
CA GLY A 627 -8.68 -6.03 -22.02
C GLY A 627 -8.65 -7.54 -21.76
N ASN A 628 -8.55 -8.35 -22.80
CA ASN A 628 -8.54 -9.80 -22.64
C ASN A 628 -7.24 -10.28 -21.98
N HIS A 629 -6.10 -9.69 -22.33
CA HIS A 629 -4.84 -10.03 -21.68
C HIS A 629 -4.79 -9.52 -20.22
N ALA A 630 -5.25 -8.30 -19.97
CA ALA A 630 -5.41 -7.78 -18.61
C ALA A 630 -6.31 -8.70 -17.75
N TYR A 631 -7.43 -9.15 -18.29
CA TYR A 631 -8.34 -10.10 -17.62
C TYR A 631 -7.68 -11.46 -17.34
N LYS A 632 -6.86 -11.95 -18.28
CA LYS A 632 -6.05 -13.16 -18.04
C LYS A 632 -5.12 -13.01 -16.85
N LEU A 633 -4.42 -11.87 -16.73
CA LEU A 633 -3.56 -11.58 -15.57
C LEU A 633 -4.37 -11.49 -14.26
N TYR A 634 -5.56 -10.87 -14.30
CA TYR A 634 -6.45 -10.82 -13.15
C TYR A 634 -6.89 -12.23 -12.71
N GLY A 635 -7.24 -13.08 -13.68
CA GLY A 635 -7.55 -14.49 -13.42
C GLY A 635 -6.34 -15.25 -12.84
N ASN A 636 -5.13 -15.00 -13.33
CA ASN A 636 -3.90 -15.59 -12.81
C ASN A 636 -3.60 -15.13 -11.37
N LEU A 637 -3.82 -13.86 -11.05
CA LEU A 637 -3.69 -13.33 -9.70
C LEU A 637 -4.62 -14.06 -8.72
N LEU A 638 -5.89 -14.23 -9.08
CA LEU A 638 -6.86 -14.99 -8.28
C LEU A 638 -6.48 -16.47 -8.15
N LYS A 639 -5.98 -17.10 -9.22
CA LYS A 639 -5.63 -18.53 -9.23
C LYS A 639 -4.34 -18.83 -8.49
N ASN A 640 -3.30 -18.05 -8.72
CA ASN A 640 -1.93 -18.38 -8.35
C ASN A 640 -1.37 -17.46 -7.26
N GLY A 641 -1.87 -16.23 -7.14
CA GLY A 641 -1.42 -15.20 -6.22
C GLY A 641 -2.38 -14.93 -5.05
N THR A 642 -3.39 -15.78 -4.81
CA THR A 642 -4.42 -15.50 -3.79
C THR A 642 -4.62 -16.67 -2.84
N LEU A 643 -4.56 -16.36 -1.53
CA LEU A 643 -4.83 -17.28 -0.42
C LEU A 643 -6.35 -17.44 -0.18
N ASP A 644 -6.73 -18.47 0.58
CA ASP A 644 -8.14 -18.80 0.84
C ASP A 644 -8.95 -17.68 1.52
N ASN A 645 -8.28 -16.77 2.21
CA ASN A 645 -8.85 -15.58 2.83
C ASN A 645 -8.84 -14.34 1.91
N LEU A 646 -8.54 -14.52 0.63
CA LEU A 646 -8.38 -13.51 -0.42
C LEU A 646 -7.16 -12.58 -0.27
N TRP A 647 -6.24 -12.82 0.66
CA TRP A 647 -4.97 -12.12 0.69
C TRP A 647 -4.08 -12.53 -0.47
N ASP A 648 -3.35 -11.57 -1.00
CA ASP A 648 -2.31 -11.81 -1.99
C ASP A 648 -1.11 -12.57 -1.40
N THR A 649 -0.32 -13.21 -2.25
CA THR A 649 0.89 -13.88 -1.82
C THR A 649 2.03 -13.72 -2.82
N HIS A 650 3.18 -13.30 -2.28
CA HIS A 650 4.47 -13.48 -2.94
C HIS A 650 4.94 -14.93 -2.77
N ALA A 651 4.49 -15.57 -1.73
CA ALA A 651 4.94 -16.67 -0.94
C ALA A 651 6.14 -16.26 -0.06
N PRO A 652 5.91 -15.74 1.19
CA PRO A 652 4.64 -15.67 1.91
C PRO A 652 3.74 -14.46 1.54
N PHE A 653 2.73 -14.17 2.40
CA PHE A 653 1.78 -13.06 2.27
C PHE A 653 2.47 -11.71 2.09
N GLN A 654 2.08 -10.99 1.05
CA GLN A 654 2.25 -9.55 0.85
C GLN A 654 0.92 -8.95 0.39
N ILE A 655 0.64 -7.70 0.74
CA ILE A 655 -0.68 -7.10 0.48
C ILE A 655 -0.77 -6.35 -0.85
N ASP A 656 0.36 -6.04 -1.43
CA ASP A 656 0.49 -5.17 -2.60
C ASP A 656 -0.23 -5.69 -3.85
N GLY A 657 -0.25 -7.01 -4.08
CA GLY A 657 -1.01 -7.59 -5.19
C GLY A 657 -2.52 -7.41 -5.06
N ASN A 658 -3.08 -7.37 -3.84
CA ASN A 658 -4.49 -7.01 -3.63
C ASN A 658 -4.78 -5.60 -4.14
N PHE A 659 -3.92 -4.64 -3.82
CA PHE A 659 -4.07 -3.25 -4.25
C PHE A 659 -3.80 -3.09 -5.75
N GLY A 660 -2.78 -3.78 -6.27
CA GLY A 660 -2.48 -3.82 -7.70
C GLY A 660 -3.62 -4.39 -8.53
N GLY A 661 -4.30 -5.42 -8.03
CA GLY A 661 -5.48 -6.00 -8.65
C GLY A 661 -6.65 -5.02 -8.72
N THR A 662 -6.93 -4.32 -7.61
CA THR A 662 -7.99 -3.30 -7.55
C THR A 662 -7.69 -2.12 -8.48
N ALA A 663 -6.45 -1.63 -8.51
CA ALA A 663 -6.03 -0.57 -9.43
C ALA A 663 -6.13 -1.02 -10.88
N GLY A 664 -5.71 -2.25 -11.20
CA GLY A 664 -5.75 -2.80 -12.54
C GLY A 664 -7.15 -2.90 -13.13
N ILE A 665 -8.13 -3.35 -12.35
CA ILE A 665 -9.55 -3.33 -12.79
C ILE A 665 -9.99 -1.90 -13.05
N THR A 666 -9.60 -0.93 -12.21
CA THR A 666 -9.96 0.47 -12.44
C THR A 666 -9.33 0.96 -13.75
N GLU A 667 -8.05 0.64 -14.04
CA GLU A 667 -7.38 0.97 -15.31
C GLU A 667 -8.02 0.29 -16.52
N MET A 668 -8.60 -0.91 -16.38
CA MET A 668 -9.36 -1.56 -17.45
C MET A 668 -10.62 -0.79 -17.84
N LEU A 669 -11.26 -0.12 -16.87
CA LEU A 669 -12.56 0.52 -17.05
C LEU A 669 -12.47 2.04 -17.23
N LEU A 670 -11.46 2.70 -16.65
CA LEU A 670 -11.29 4.14 -16.70
C LEU A 670 -9.81 4.52 -16.67
N GLN A 671 -9.35 5.28 -17.66
CA GLN A 671 -8.02 5.90 -17.67
C GLN A 671 -8.13 7.41 -17.84
N SER A 672 -7.22 8.17 -17.21
CA SER A 672 -7.21 9.63 -17.31
C SER A 672 -5.82 10.26 -17.36
N HIS A 673 -4.77 9.45 -17.54
CA HIS A 673 -3.37 9.89 -17.52
C HIS A 673 -2.93 10.66 -18.78
N MET A 674 -3.68 10.59 -19.87
CA MET A 674 -3.33 11.22 -21.16
C MET A 674 -4.02 12.57 -21.40
N GLY A 675 -4.57 13.22 -20.36
CA GLY A 675 -5.27 14.50 -20.48
C GLY A 675 -6.71 14.42 -20.99
N PHE A 676 -7.27 13.23 -21.05
CA PHE A 676 -8.68 12.95 -21.30
C PHE A 676 -9.15 11.76 -20.46
N ILE A 677 -10.45 11.70 -20.21
CA ILE A 677 -11.14 10.60 -19.55
C ILE A 677 -11.44 9.54 -20.61
N GLN A 678 -10.74 8.41 -20.58
CA GLN A 678 -10.97 7.30 -21.50
C GLN A 678 -11.89 6.27 -20.84
N LEU A 679 -13.04 6.04 -21.46
CA LEU A 679 -14.07 5.11 -20.99
C LEU A 679 -13.83 3.73 -21.59
N LEU A 680 -13.85 2.70 -20.74
CA LEU A 680 -13.72 1.28 -21.09
C LEU A 680 -12.51 0.97 -22.01
N PRO A 681 -11.30 1.50 -21.70
CA PRO A 681 -10.15 1.35 -22.61
C PRO A 681 -9.71 -0.10 -22.79
N ALA A 682 -9.96 -0.96 -21.81
CA ALA A 682 -9.52 -2.35 -21.80
C ALA A 682 -10.61 -3.28 -21.21
N LEU A 683 -11.86 -3.11 -21.67
CA LEU A 683 -12.96 -3.98 -21.28
C LEU A 683 -12.74 -5.37 -21.90
N PRO A 684 -12.75 -6.47 -21.09
CA PRO A 684 -12.59 -7.81 -21.62
C PRO A 684 -13.91 -8.36 -22.16
N ASP A 685 -13.85 -9.26 -23.14
CA ASP A 685 -15.03 -9.93 -23.70
C ASP A 685 -15.84 -10.69 -22.63
N ALA A 686 -15.17 -11.19 -21.59
CA ALA A 686 -15.81 -11.91 -20.48
C ALA A 686 -16.78 -11.06 -19.66
N TRP A 687 -16.64 -9.74 -19.68
CA TRP A 687 -17.52 -8.81 -18.97
C TRP A 687 -18.51 -8.15 -19.94
N ALA A 688 -19.42 -8.95 -20.48
CA ALA A 688 -20.36 -8.49 -21.51
C ALA A 688 -21.29 -7.37 -21.01
N ASN A 689 -21.76 -7.47 -19.76
CA ASN A 689 -22.64 -6.49 -19.13
C ASN A 689 -22.08 -6.05 -17.80
N GLY A 690 -22.31 -4.80 -17.43
CA GLY A 690 -21.87 -4.33 -16.12
C GLY A 690 -21.96 -2.84 -15.91
N SER A 691 -21.56 -2.44 -14.70
CA SER A 691 -21.46 -1.05 -14.32
C SER A 691 -20.38 -0.86 -13.24
N ILE A 692 -19.78 0.31 -13.27
CA ILE A 692 -18.97 0.82 -12.15
C ILE A 692 -19.38 2.24 -11.86
N SER A 693 -19.57 2.59 -10.59
CA SER A 693 -19.97 3.94 -10.19
C SER A 693 -19.05 4.52 -9.14
N GLY A 694 -18.85 5.84 -9.20
CA GLY A 694 -18.15 6.62 -8.19
C GLY A 694 -16.61 6.53 -8.24
N ILE A 695 -16.01 5.94 -9.29
CA ILE A 695 -14.57 6.00 -9.51
C ILE A 695 -14.14 7.40 -9.95
N CYS A 696 -12.87 7.75 -9.75
CA CYS A 696 -12.36 9.08 -10.00
C CYS A 696 -11.41 9.13 -11.19
N ALA A 697 -11.44 10.25 -11.91
CA ALA A 697 -10.50 10.62 -12.94
C ALA A 697 -9.74 11.89 -12.55
N LYS A 698 -8.51 12.04 -13.09
CA LYS A 698 -7.69 13.25 -12.94
C LYS A 698 -8.48 14.50 -13.36
N GLY A 699 -8.25 15.61 -12.67
CA GLY A 699 -9.05 16.83 -12.86
C GLY A 699 -10.21 16.97 -11.88
N ASN A 700 -10.31 16.10 -10.89
CA ASN A 700 -11.37 16.04 -9.88
C ASN A 700 -12.74 15.76 -10.49
N PHE A 701 -12.79 14.73 -11.33
CA PHE A 701 -14.02 14.17 -11.89
C PHE A 701 -14.36 12.85 -11.19
N GLU A 702 -15.64 12.69 -10.83
CA GLU A 702 -16.20 11.40 -10.40
C GLU A 702 -16.99 10.82 -11.56
N VAL A 703 -16.76 9.54 -11.85
CA VAL A 703 -17.26 8.89 -13.07
C VAL A 703 -18.03 7.64 -12.72
N SER A 704 -19.18 7.46 -13.38
CA SER A 704 -19.93 6.21 -13.38
C SER A 704 -20.13 5.77 -14.83
N ILE A 705 -19.97 4.48 -15.09
CA ILE A 705 -20.04 3.88 -16.43
C ILE A 705 -20.94 2.67 -16.40
N SER A 706 -21.84 2.54 -17.38
CA SER A 706 -22.57 1.28 -17.65
C SER A 706 -22.29 0.83 -19.08
N TRP A 707 -22.23 -0.49 -19.25
CA TRP A 707 -22.03 -1.11 -20.55
C TRP A 707 -22.93 -2.34 -20.71
N LYS A 708 -23.28 -2.61 -21.95
CA LYS A 708 -24.10 -3.74 -22.35
C LYS A 708 -23.55 -4.35 -23.62
N GLU A 709 -23.49 -5.68 -23.69
CA GLU A 709 -22.95 -6.42 -24.83
C GLU A 709 -21.56 -5.93 -25.25
N GLY A 710 -20.70 -5.61 -24.27
CA GLY A 710 -19.36 -5.09 -24.49
C GLY A 710 -19.28 -3.63 -24.99
N GLN A 711 -20.41 -2.91 -25.08
CA GLN A 711 -20.48 -1.54 -25.58
C GLN A 711 -20.87 -0.54 -24.50
N LEU A 712 -20.32 0.67 -24.58
CA LEU A 712 -20.73 1.78 -23.70
C LEU A 712 -22.23 2.06 -23.86
N GLU A 713 -22.98 1.89 -22.79
CA GLU A 713 -24.38 2.29 -22.72
C GLU A 713 -24.47 3.78 -22.36
N LYS A 714 -23.86 4.17 -21.24
CA LYS A 714 -23.75 5.56 -20.80
C LYS A 714 -22.60 5.76 -19.79
N ALA A 715 -22.12 6.98 -19.68
CA ALA A 715 -21.29 7.40 -18.56
C ALA A 715 -21.87 8.69 -17.93
N ILE A 716 -21.73 8.81 -16.60
CA ILE A 716 -22.09 10.02 -15.86
C ILE A 716 -20.79 10.61 -15.33
N ILE A 717 -20.48 11.85 -15.69
CA ILE A 717 -19.30 12.59 -15.26
C ILE A 717 -19.72 13.72 -14.34
N HIS A 718 -19.38 13.63 -13.08
CA HIS A 718 -19.59 14.67 -12.08
C HIS A 718 -18.33 15.55 -11.97
N SER A 719 -18.42 16.79 -12.41
CA SER A 719 -17.31 17.74 -12.34
C SER A 719 -17.25 18.40 -10.96
N LYS A 720 -16.30 18.03 -10.11
CA LYS A 720 -16.15 18.59 -8.76
C LYS A 720 -15.39 19.95 -8.75
N SER A 721 -14.60 20.25 -9.79
CA SER A 721 -13.78 21.47 -9.87
C SER A 721 -14.20 22.45 -10.98
N GLY A 722 -15.04 22.04 -11.95
CA GLY A 722 -15.53 22.92 -13.02
C GLY A 722 -14.54 23.17 -14.16
N ILE A 723 -13.48 22.38 -14.27
CA ILE A 723 -12.52 22.48 -15.37
C ILE A 723 -13.09 21.85 -16.66
N PRO A 724 -12.61 22.25 -17.85
CA PRO A 724 -13.01 21.60 -19.10
C PRO A 724 -12.79 20.09 -19.06
N CYS A 725 -13.73 19.35 -19.63
CA CYS A 725 -13.67 17.89 -19.69
C CYS A 725 -13.41 17.42 -21.13
N ASN A 726 -12.46 16.52 -21.28
CA ASN A 726 -12.19 15.79 -22.52
C ASN A 726 -12.51 14.31 -22.27
N VAL A 727 -13.34 13.70 -23.12
CA VAL A 727 -13.75 12.30 -23.02
C VAL A 727 -13.35 11.55 -24.28
N ARG A 728 -12.93 10.32 -24.13
CA ARG A 728 -12.64 9.39 -25.23
C ARG A 728 -13.31 8.04 -24.99
N TYR A 729 -13.87 7.47 -26.04
CA TYR A 729 -14.34 6.08 -26.08
C TYR A 729 -13.97 5.47 -27.45
N GLY A 730 -13.10 4.48 -27.46
CA GLY A 730 -12.47 3.99 -28.68
C GLY A 730 -11.71 5.12 -29.39
N ASP A 731 -12.07 5.41 -30.63
CA ASP A 731 -11.56 6.51 -31.47
C ASP A 731 -12.34 7.80 -31.31
N LYS A 732 -13.51 7.77 -30.69
CA LYS A 732 -14.44 8.89 -30.55
C LYS A 732 -14.01 9.81 -29.41
N THR A 733 -14.02 11.11 -29.65
CA THR A 733 -13.64 12.13 -28.66
C THR A 733 -14.72 13.20 -28.52
N LEU A 734 -14.83 13.75 -27.30
CA LEU A 734 -15.76 14.82 -26.96
C LEU A 734 -15.10 15.82 -26.01
N LYS A 735 -15.15 17.11 -26.33
CA LYS A 735 -14.68 18.19 -25.45
C LYS A 735 -15.82 19.11 -25.10
N PHE A 736 -15.98 19.43 -23.81
CA PHE A 736 -17.00 20.35 -23.37
C PHE A 736 -16.60 21.11 -22.10
N LYS A 737 -17.24 22.27 -21.89
CA LYS A 737 -17.06 23.04 -20.65
C LYS A 737 -17.91 22.44 -19.55
N THR A 738 -17.36 22.39 -18.35
CA THR A 738 -18.10 21.93 -17.17
C THR A 738 -18.31 23.06 -16.15
N VAL A 739 -19.27 22.86 -15.26
CA VAL A 739 -19.55 23.73 -14.13
C VAL A 739 -19.34 22.91 -12.85
N LYS A 740 -18.68 23.50 -11.86
CA LYS A 740 -18.44 22.84 -10.56
C LYS A 740 -19.74 22.32 -9.95
N GLY A 741 -19.74 21.06 -9.54
CA GLY A 741 -20.86 20.35 -8.91
C GLY A 741 -21.91 19.82 -9.89
N LYS A 742 -21.78 20.04 -11.20
CA LYS A 742 -22.73 19.49 -12.17
C LYS A 742 -22.34 18.11 -12.68
N LYS A 743 -23.37 17.31 -12.98
CA LYS A 743 -23.26 15.99 -13.62
C LYS A 743 -23.62 16.11 -15.08
N TYR A 744 -22.93 15.36 -15.92
CA TYR A 744 -23.09 15.31 -17.38
C TYR A 744 -23.22 13.85 -17.77
N GLU A 745 -24.30 13.54 -18.49
CA GLU A 745 -24.50 12.21 -19.06
C GLU A 745 -23.88 12.16 -20.46
N ILE A 746 -23.04 11.16 -20.70
CA ILE A 746 -22.34 10.92 -21.95
C ILE A 746 -22.88 9.63 -22.57
N THR A 747 -23.32 9.70 -23.81
CA THR A 747 -23.82 8.56 -24.58
C THR A 747 -23.31 8.58 -26.02
N LEU A 748 -23.56 7.48 -26.72
CA LEU A 748 -23.40 7.43 -28.17
C LEU A 748 -24.70 7.92 -28.86
N LYS A 749 -24.57 8.91 -29.77
CA LYS A 749 -25.63 9.28 -30.72
C LYS A 749 -25.15 8.95 -32.12
N GLY A 750 -25.60 7.81 -32.64
CA GLY A 750 -24.98 7.24 -33.82
C GLY A 750 -23.52 6.92 -33.55
N ASP A 751 -22.62 7.42 -34.36
CA ASP A 751 -21.17 7.18 -34.27
C ASP A 751 -20.39 8.28 -33.51
N LYS A 752 -21.07 9.12 -32.72
CA LYS A 752 -20.43 10.24 -32.00
C LYS A 752 -20.80 10.22 -30.51
N LEU A 753 -19.83 10.60 -29.67
CA LEU A 753 -20.11 10.91 -28.27
C LEU A 753 -20.91 12.22 -28.18
N ALA A 754 -21.90 12.26 -27.30
CA ALA A 754 -22.71 13.42 -27.02
C ALA A 754 -22.95 13.60 -25.52
N VAL A 755 -23.09 14.86 -25.08
CA VAL A 755 -23.60 15.23 -23.76
C VAL A 755 -25.12 15.35 -23.88
N LEU A 756 -25.88 14.74 -22.94
CA LEU A 756 -27.33 14.87 -22.81
C LEU A 756 -27.71 15.97 -21.82
#